data_dbae1baf3bab9900f5f87488d6ae8a4d
#
_entry.id   dbae1baf3bab9900f5f87488d6ae8a4d
#
_cell.length_a   1.000
_cell.length_b   1.000
_cell.length_c   1.000
_cell.angle_alpha   90.00
_cell.angle_beta   90.00
_cell.angle_gamma   90.00
#
_symmetry.space_group_name_H-M   'P 1'
#
loop_
_entity.id
_entity.type
_entity.pdbx_description
1 polymer ?
#
loop_
_entity_poly.entity_id
_entity_poly.type
_entity_poly.pdbx_seq_one_letter_code
_entity_poly.pdbx_strand_id
1 'polypeptide(L)'
;LCQNIKGYKHLIKLLSEMHVQKKSNELASASINHLKKYNEGLIVLTGGRNGVLGKNILSDKKDMQIKFIKELQDIFSNRLYIEIDRTQRELENLYNNELLILAEKLSLPIVATNNVLFMNREDFEAHEVRVCINKKIKIDDRQNQNEFSEEQYFKSESEMSEIFSDLPDAIKNISEIVKRCNLHIDTKGYSLPQFITPDESNVDEYFDRIVNDGLQKIIKNNKNAISDIYYDRLASEVAVIKKMNFVSYFLVVHEFIHWAKKNSIPVGPGRGSGAGSLVAYALDITSIDPIEHNLLFERFLNPERISMPDFDIDFCMINRQRIIEHISQLYGENKVSQIITYGSLAARAVIRDVGRVLGMGYTFVDRIAKLIPFSVGITINDALKQNKELKKDYESNEEIKNLIDTSKKLEGLPRNVGKHAAGIVVAPNDIDDYIPLYRVEESNELVTQYDKDDIEKLGLVKFDILGLRTLSIIDSTIKTIKRNHGDVNLHHDDIKLNDKKVFSLLQKKLTSGVFQLESAGMKRYMARLRPDCFEDIVALVALYRPGPLGTNMVDDFINNKHGKKINYEHPMLEPILSGTYGLILYQEQVMEISRSLANYTLGEADLLRRAMGKKKKEEMEVHRKKFIDGASHKGITGTIANSIFSKMEKFAGYGFNKSHSVAYAVISYQTAFLKTYYTSEFLSAALSSDMDNTDKVISLIDASREMDIEIIQPDINSSDFNFLSSEKNSILFGLGAVKGVGQNAINHIVSERNKNGIYKNLFDFCERISMNIVNIGTLDALIFSGAFDSFNENRLSMKNALEKAMSYGQQKQNSRTTGQQELFENKSESFSSQSN
;
A
#
# COMPACT_ATOMS: atom_id res chain seq x y z
N LEU A 1 21.22 21.29 14.40
CA LEU A 1 21.12 21.95 13.10
C LEU A 1 22.31 21.54 12.23
N CYS A 2 22.08 21.37 10.91
CA CYS A 2 23.14 20.99 9.98
C CYS A 2 23.80 22.21 9.39
N GLN A 3 25.13 22.31 9.53
CA GLN A 3 25.94 23.38 8.91
C GLN A 3 26.19 23.11 7.42
N ASN A 4 26.33 21.87 7.04
CA ASN A 4 26.73 21.43 5.71
C ASN A 4 26.30 19.97 5.46
N ILE A 5 26.65 19.42 4.28
CA ILE A 5 26.28 18.06 3.90
C ILE A 5 26.90 16.99 4.83
N LYS A 6 28.06 17.22 5.43
CA LYS A 6 28.66 16.28 6.39
C LYS A 6 27.84 16.22 7.67
N GLY A 7 27.39 17.39 8.18
CA GLY A 7 26.47 17.44 9.31
C GLY A 7 25.14 16.76 9.02
N TYR A 8 24.60 16.92 7.82
CA TYR A 8 23.40 16.22 7.39
C TYR A 8 23.58 14.70 7.40
N LYS A 9 24.67 14.18 6.84
CA LYS A 9 24.99 12.74 6.87
C LYS A 9 25.17 12.22 8.30
N HIS A 10 25.84 12.98 9.17
CA HIS A 10 25.97 12.62 10.58
C HIS A 10 24.63 12.59 11.30
N LEU A 11 23.73 13.55 11.02
CA LEU A 11 22.38 13.55 11.59
C LEU A 11 21.57 12.35 11.15
N ILE A 12 21.62 11.98 9.86
CA ILE A 12 20.94 10.78 9.34
C ILE A 12 21.40 9.53 10.08
N LYS A 13 22.73 9.34 10.21
CA LYS A 13 23.30 8.18 10.90
C LYS A 13 22.96 8.18 12.39
N LEU A 14 23.01 9.34 13.04
CA LEU A 14 22.61 9.48 14.44
C LEU A 14 21.15 9.04 14.65
N LEU A 15 20.23 9.55 13.83
CA LEU A 15 18.81 9.20 13.89
C LEU A 15 18.59 7.69 13.60
N SER A 16 19.30 7.15 12.62
CA SER A 16 19.21 5.73 12.29
C SER A 16 19.67 4.84 13.46
N GLU A 17 20.84 5.12 14.05
CA GLU A 17 21.36 4.35 15.21
C GLU A 17 20.42 4.44 16.43
N MET A 18 19.84 5.61 16.70
CA MET A 18 18.86 5.77 17.77
C MET A 18 17.65 4.83 17.59
N HIS A 19 17.17 4.65 16.37
CA HIS A 19 16.05 3.77 16.08
C HIS A 19 16.45 2.30 15.94
N VAL A 20 17.63 2.00 15.41
CA VAL A 20 18.16 0.62 15.33
C VAL A 20 18.35 0.04 16.73
N GLN A 21 18.90 0.83 17.67
CA GLN A 21 19.17 0.38 19.03
C GLN A 21 17.97 0.45 19.97
N LYS A 22 16.88 1.08 19.55
CA LYS A 22 15.64 1.23 20.33
C LYS A 22 15.05 -0.13 20.65
N LYS A 23 14.83 -0.41 21.95
CA LYS A 23 14.05 -1.58 22.38
C LYS A 23 12.55 -1.29 22.30
N SER A 24 11.76 -2.36 22.26
CA SER A 24 10.30 -2.24 22.30
C SER A 24 9.85 -1.44 23.52
N ASN A 25 8.93 -0.49 23.32
CA ASN A 25 8.40 0.44 24.35
C ASN A 25 9.37 1.48 24.91
N GLU A 26 10.59 1.63 24.37
CA GLU A 26 11.49 2.72 24.71
C GLU A 26 11.36 3.88 23.71
N LEU A 27 11.69 5.11 24.14
CA LEU A 27 11.86 6.24 23.23
C LEU A 27 13.23 6.13 22.55
N ALA A 28 13.30 6.41 21.26
CA ALA A 28 14.58 6.53 20.56
C ALA A 28 15.38 7.68 21.16
N SER A 29 16.59 7.43 21.63
CA SER A 29 17.43 8.42 22.32
C SER A 29 18.88 8.32 21.89
N ALA A 30 19.56 9.47 21.81
CA ALA A 30 20.98 9.53 21.55
C ALA A 30 21.78 9.45 22.86
N SER A 31 22.77 8.58 22.91
CA SER A 31 23.76 8.59 23.97
C SER A 31 24.87 9.61 23.68
N ILE A 32 25.62 9.98 24.71
CA ILE A 32 26.83 10.81 24.54
C ILE A 32 27.82 10.18 23.56
N ASN A 33 27.93 8.85 23.55
CA ASN A 33 28.81 8.15 22.60
C ASN A 33 28.33 8.31 21.15
N HIS A 34 27.04 8.31 20.91
CA HIS A 34 26.49 8.60 19.58
C HIS A 34 26.84 10.03 19.15
N LEU A 35 26.71 11.00 20.07
CA LEU A 35 27.08 12.40 19.79
C LEU A 35 28.58 12.55 19.54
N LYS A 36 29.45 11.86 20.25
CA LYS A 36 30.89 11.85 19.99
C LYS A 36 31.23 11.30 18.60
N LYS A 37 30.50 10.30 18.15
CA LYS A 37 30.71 9.67 16.83
C LYS A 37 30.20 10.55 15.68
N TYR A 38 29.08 11.24 15.87
CA TYR A 38 28.35 11.94 14.81
C TYR A 38 28.12 13.41 15.15
N ASN A 39 29.17 14.17 15.45
CA ASN A 39 29.05 15.59 15.82
C ASN A 39 29.50 16.58 14.74
N GLU A 40 30.33 16.18 13.80
CA GLU A 40 30.96 17.08 12.84
C GLU A 40 29.90 17.68 11.89
N GLY A 41 29.97 19.00 11.69
CA GLY A 41 29.02 19.73 10.87
C GLY A 41 27.65 19.94 11.51
N LEU A 42 27.48 19.62 12.82
CA LEU A 42 26.25 19.85 13.58
C LEU A 42 26.42 20.98 14.59
N ILE A 43 25.42 21.85 14.71
CA ILE A 43 25.24 22.81 15.80
C ILE A 43 24.19 22.21 16.75
N VAL A 44 24.44 22.27 18.05
CA VAL A 44 23.55 21.79 19.10
C VAL A 44 22.95 22.93 19.89
N LEU A 45 21.65 22.91 20.08
CA LEU A 45 20.92 23.69 21.06
C LEU A 45 20.57 22.76 22.22
N THR A 46 20.52 23.29 23.45
CA THR A 46 20.37 22.47 24.68
C THR A 46 19.03 21.76 24.84
N GLY A 47 18.06 21.98 23.92
CA GLY A 47 16.81 21.25 23.84
C GLY A 47 15.70 21.77 24.76
N GLY A 48 15.83 23.01 25.23
CA GLY A 48 14.81 23.67 26.03
C GLY A 48 14.48 22.91 27.32
N ARG A 49 13.30 23.19 27.84
CA ARG A 49 12.78 22.61 29.09
C ARG A 49 12.70 21.08 29.09
N ASN A 50 12.39 20.49 27.96
CA ASN A 50 12.19 19.05 27.82
C ASN A 50 13.49 18.28 27.55
N GLY A 51 14.60 18.97 27.28
CA GLY A 51 15.92 18.38 27.11
C GLY A 51 16.51 17.84 28.42
N VAL A 52 17.65 17.14 28.31
CA VAL A 52 18.34 16.56 29.47
C VAL A 52 18.72 17.66 30.47
N LEU A 53 19.25 18.80 29.98
CA LEU A 53 19.63 19.92 30.80
C LEU A 53 18.41 20.49 31.55
N GLY A 54 17.31 20.77 30.86
CA GLY A 54 16.10 21.32 31.42
C GLY A 54 15.50 20.43 32.50
N LYS A 55 15.42 19.15 32.27
CA LYS A 55 14.96 18.17 33.28
C LYS A 55 15.85 18.14 34.51
N ASN A 56 17.17 18.25 34.36
CA ASN A 56 18.09 18.27 35.48
C ASN A 56 17.96 19.58 36.31
N ILE A 57 17.72 20.72 35.62
CA ILE A 57 17.45 22.01 36.31
C ILE A 57 16.15 21.94 37.12
N LEU A 58 15.07 21.51 36.49
CA LEU A 58 13.76 21.41 37.17
C LEU A 58 13.75 20.36 38.28
N SER A 59 14.69 19.42 38.32
CA SER A 59 14.87 18.41 39.36
C SER A 59 15.97 18.75 40.34
N ASP A 60 16.54 19.98 40.32
CA ASP A 60 17.63 20.50 41.16
C ASP A 60 18.89 19.60 41.22
N LYS A 61 19.24 18.96 40.09
CA LYS A 61 20.42 18.05 39.99
C LYS A 61 21.66 18.82 39.50
N LYS A 62 22.21 19.72 40.32
CA LYS A 62 23.28 20.66 39.92
C LYS A 62 24.55 20.01 39.38
N ASP A 63 25.02 18.91 39.97
CA ASP A 63 26.22 18.22 39.54
C ASP A 63 26.01 17.60 38.13
N MET A 64 24.83 17.06 37.87
CA MET A 64 24.48 16.48 36.54
C MET A 64 24.36 17.55 35.45
N GLN A 65 23.89 18.76 35.80
CA GLN A 65 23.80 19.89 34.86
C GLN A 65 25.21 20.26 34.34
N ILE A 66 26.13 20.51 35.29
CA ILE A 66 27.50 20.93 34.95
C ILE A 66 28.24 19.84 34.20
N LYS A 67 28.11 18.59 34.61
CA LYS A 67 28.72 17.45 33.94
C LYS A 67 28.23 17.33 32.50
N PHE A 68 26.91 17.35 32.27
CA PHE A 68 26.30 17.19 30.95
C PHE A 68 26.70 18.31 29.98
N ILE A 69 26.68 19.57 30.44
CA ILE A 69 27.08 20.70 29.59
C ILE A 69 28.56 20.64 29.25
N LYS A 70 29.43 20.27 30.17
CA LYS A 70 30.87 20.12 29.89
C LYS A 70 31.12 19.02 28.85
N GLU A 71 30.43 17.87 28.98
CA GLU A 71 30.51 16.81 27.99
C GLU A 71 30.07 17.28 26.59
N LEU A 72 29.00 18.07 26.50
CA LEU A 72 28.56 18.66 25.23
C LEU A 72 29.55 19.70 24.71
N GLN A 73 30.14 20.53 25.58
CA GLN A 73 31.14 21.54 25.21
C GLN A 73 32.40 20.88 24.63
N ASP A 74 32.85 19.78 25.24
CA ASP A 74 34.01 19.01 24.75
C ASP A 74 33.74 18.40 23.36
N ILE A 75 32.52 17.98 23.09
CA ILE A 75 32.14 17.38 21.79
C ILE A 75 31.93 18.46 20.71
N PHE A 76 31.21 19.53 21.03
CA PHE A 76 30.74 20.50 20.05
C PHE A 76 31.54 21.81 20.04
N SER A 77 32.43 22.04 21.03
CA SER A 77 33.27 23.25 21.11
C SER A 77 32.47 24.54 20.88
N ASN A 78 32.74 25.27 19.78
CA ASN A 78 32.07 26.52 19.38
C ASN A 78 30.73 26.31 18.65
N ARG A 79 30.15 25.12 18.69
CA ARG A 79 28.87 24.72 18.04
C ARG A 79 27.78 24.38 19.03
N LEU A 80 27.95 24.72 20.30
CA LEU A 80 26.98 24.54 21.36
C LEU A 80 26.40 25.88 21.76
N TYR A 81 25.05 25.98 21.82
CA TYR A 81 24.33 27.15 22.28
C TYR A 81 23.36 26.75 23.38
N ILE A 82 23.26 27.58 24.42
CA ILE A 82 22.24 27.46 25.44
C ILE A 82 20.96 28.11 24.91
N GLU A 83 19.91 27.31 24.85
CA GLU A 83 18.61 27.69 24.33
C GLU A 83 17.74 28.30 25.43
N ILE A 84 17.27 29.51 25.21
CA ILE A 84 16.36 30.23 26.13
C ILE A 84 15.01 30.37 25.41
N ASP A 85 13.95 29.91 26.06
CA ASP A 85 12.58 30.11 25.57
C ASP A 85 11.76 30.94 26.56
N ARG A 86 10.83 31.78 26.04
CA ARG A 86 9.91 32.62 26.82
C ARG A 86 8.50 32.40 26.34
N THR A 87 7.91 31.34 26.84
CA THR A 87 6.58 30.84 26.43
C THR A 87 5.56 30.88 27.56
N GLN A 88 5.87 31.54 28.68
CA GLN A 88 5.00 31.73 29.85
C GLN A 88 4.53 30.43 30.52
N ARG A 89 5.33 29.34 30.41
CA ARG A 89 5.06 28.09 31.10
C ARG A 89 5.51 28.11 32.55
N GLU A 90 4.91 27.26 33.37
CA GLU A 90 5.24 27.13 34.76
C GLU A 90 6.74 26.88 35.01
N LEU A 91 7.34 27.53 36.02
CA LEU A 91 8.76 27.47 36.38
C LEU A 91 9.74 27.95 35.29
N GLU A 92 9.26 28.58 34.21
CA GLU A 92 10.12 29.05 33.13
C GLU A 92 11.15 30.08 33.55
N ASN A 93 10.77 31.03 34.41
CA ASN A 93 11.69 32.03 34.93
C ASN A 93 12.81 31.41 35.78
N LEU A 94 12.49 30.44 36.65
CA LEU A 94 13.50 29.69 37.38
C LEU A 94 14.46 28.95 36.46
N TYR A 95 13.92 28.28 35.48
CA TYR A 95 14.68 27.54 34.48
C TYR A 95 15.61 28.46 33.67
N ASN A 96 15.11 29.57 33.15
CA ASN A 96 15.87 30.52 32.36
C ASN A 96 16.98 31.20 33.16
N ASN A 97 16.73 31.56 34.44
CA ASN A 97 17.75 32.13 35.30
C ASN A 97 18.93 31.17 35.54
N GLU A 98 18.66 29.92 35.86
CA GLU A 98 19.71 28.90 35.99
C GLU A 98 20.51 28.70 34.69
N LEU A 99 19.85 28.72 33.52
CA LEU A 99 20.52 28.65 32.24
C LEU A 99 21.43 29.85 31.98
N LEU A 100 21.02 31.06 32.32
CA LEU A 100 21.85 32.28 32.17
C LEU A 100 23.07 32.23 33.07
N ILE A 101 22.92 31.77 34.32
CA ILE A 101 24.05 31.58 35.26
C ILE A 101 25.05 30.53 34.69
N LEU A 102 24.54 29.44 34.14
CA LEU A 102 25.37 28.40 33.50
C LEU A 102 26.09 28.94 32.25
N ALA A 103 25.40 29.71 31.41
CA ALA A 103 25.94 30.33 30.21
C ALA A 103 27.12 31.26 30.55
N GLU A 104 26.94 32.12 31.56
CA GLU A 104 27.98 33.03 32.00
C GLU A 104 29.18 32.27 32.62
N LYS A 105 28.90 31.31 33.53
CA LYS A 105 29.95 30.52 34.18
C LYS A 105 30.82 29.71 33.21
N LEU A 106 30.23 29.19 32.11
CA LEU A 106 30.88 28.34 31.13
C LEU A 106 31.27 29.08 29.85
N SER A 107 31.02 30.40 29.78
CA SER A 107 31.23 31.25 28.63
C SER A 107 30.62 30.68 27.33
N LEU A 108 29.37 30.21 27.45
CA LEU A 108 28.62 29.65 26.34
C LEU A 108 27.63 30.67 25.75
N PRO A 109 27.52 30.74 24.42
CA PRO A 109 26.55 31.62 23.76
C PRO A 109 25.11 31.16 24.05
N ILE A 110 24.23 32.16 24.26
CA ILE A 110 22.79 31.93 24.37
C ILE A 110 22.07 32.15 23.03
N VAL A 111 20.96 31.49 22.80
CA VAL A 111 20.10 31.73 21.62
C VAL A 111 18.62 31.73 22.04
N ALA A 112 17.87 32.70 21.51
CA ALA A 112 16.44 32.80 21.74
C ALA A 112 15.68 31.83 20.81
N THR A 113 14.74 31.08 21.41
CA THR A 113 13.82 30.22 20.67
C THR A 113 12.40 30.41 21.19
N ASN A 114 11.40 29.84 20.52
CA ASN A 114 10.00 29.96 20.94
C ASN A 114 9.28 28.59 21.05
N ASN A 115 9.96 27.48 20.82
CA ASN A 115 9.34 26.14 20.84
C ASN A 115 7.97 26.11 20.11
N VAL A 116 7.94 26.56 18.85
CA VAL A 116 6.72 26.74 18.04
C VAL A 116 6.00 25.42 17.81
N LEU A 117 4.70 25.36 18.14
CA LEU A 117 3.84 24.19 17.98
C LEU A 117 2.64 24.42 17.06
N PHE A 118 2.28 25.68 16.82
CA PHE A 118 1.16 26.09 15.94
C PHE A 118 1.44 27.46 15.31
N MET A 119 0.66 27.82 14.29
CA MET A 119 0.93 29.02 13.49
C MET A 119 0.46 30.30 14.18
N ASN A 120 -0.77 30.35 14.63
CA ASN A 120 -1.37 31.54 15.23
C ASN A 120 -1.76 31.25 16.69
N ARG A 121 -1.85 32.29 17.49
CA ARG A 121 -2.20 32.16 18.91
C ARG A 121 -3.55 31.49 19.14
N GLU A 122 -4.54 31.77 18.28
CA GLU A 122 -5.87 31.16 18.30
C GLU A 122 -5.90 29.66 17.92
N ASP A 123 -4.78 29.08 17.50
CA ASP A 123 -4.69 27.66 17.18
C ASP A 123 -4.34 26.80 18.41
N PHE A 124 -4.14 27.41 19.55
CA PHE A 124 -3.79 26.74 20.80
C PHE A 124 -4.83 25.67 21.19
N GLU A 125 -6.14 26.01 21.15
CA GLU A 125 -7.21 25.04 21.46
C GLU A 125 -7.15 23.81 20.54
N ALA A 126 -6.91 24.03 19.23
CA ALA A 126 -6.79 22.93 18.27
C ALA A 126 -5.54 22.07 18.57
N HIS A 127 -4.44 22.70 19.02
CA HIS A 127 -3.25 21.96 19.46
C HIS A 127 -3.55 21.08 20.68
N GLU A 128 -4.29 21.58 21.67
CA GLU A 128 -4.74 20.83 22.83
C GLU A 128 -5.55 19.60 22.42
N VAL A 129 -6.50 19.77 21.49
CA VAL A 129 -7.29 18.67 20.91
C VAL A 129 -6.38 17.66 20.20
N ARG A 130 -5.37 18.13 19.45
CA ARG A 130 -4.38 17.24 18.78
C ARG A 130 -3.61 16.39 19.78
N VAL A 131 -3.18 16.97 20.90
CA VAL A 131 -2.50 16.26 21.99
C VAL A 131 -3.40 15.18 22.59
N CYS A 132 -4.68 15.51 22.85
CA CYS A 132 -5.67 14.56 23.35
C CYS A 132 -5.99 13.44 22.36
N ILE A 133 -6.00 13.72 21.04
CA ILE A 133 -6.13 12.69 20.00
C ILE A 133 -4.98 11.68 20.10
N ASN A 134 -3.75 12.17 20.23
CA ASN A 134 -2.55 11.34 20.34
C ASN A 134 -2.54 10.51 21.64
N LYS A 135 -2.86 11.13 22.77
CA LYS A 135 -2.94 10.46 24.07
C LYS A 135 -4.18 9.57 24.23
N LYS A 136 -5.12 9.60 23.27
CA LYS A 136 -6.41 8.84 23.26
C LYS A 136 -7.32 9.15 24.46
N ILE A 137 -7.25 10.37 24.99
CA ILE A 137 -8.06 10.86 26.12
C ILE A 137 -9.07 11.93 25.67
N LYS A 138 -10.06 12.24 26.51
CA LYS A 138 -10.92 13.41 26.33
C LYS A 138 -10.21 14.67 26.85
N ILE A 139 -10.66 15.85 26.38
CA ILE A 139 -10.05 17.11 26.78
C ILE A 139 -10.27 17.38 28.28
N ASP A 140 -11.44 16.98 28.80
CA ASP A 140 -11.80 17.13 30.23
C ASP A 140 -11.00 16.20 31.16
N ASP A 141 -10.47 15.08 30.63
CA ASP A 141 -9.69 14.08 31.38
C ASP A 141 -8.20 14.45 31.47
N ARG A 142 -7.79 15.58 30.93
CA ARG A 142 -6.40 15.99 30.85
C ARG A 142 -5.86 16.47 32.19
N GLN A 143 -4.93 15.71 32.78
CA GLN A 143 -4.37 15.99 34.12
C GLN A 143 -3.37 17.16 34.16
N ASN A 144 -2.67 17.49 33.07
CA ASN A 144 -1.66 18.54 32.95
C ASN A 144 -2.11 19.65 32.01
N GLN A 145 -2.91 20.58 32.47
CA GLN A 145 -3.38 21.72 31.69
C GLN A 145 -2.27 22.73 31.33
N ASN A 146 -1.13 22.72 32.06
CA ASN A 146 -0.02 23.68 31.91
C ASN A 146 1.19 23.13 31.14
N GLU A 147 1.03 22.01 30.41
CA GLU A 147 2.12 21.42 29.60
C GLU A 147 2.52 22.33 28.42
N PHE A 148 1.55 23.02 27.83
CA PHE A 148 1.71 23.95 26.72
C PHE A 148 1.10 25.33 27.10
N SER A 149 1.40 26.34 26.29
CA SER A 149 0.86 27.70 26.44
C SER A 149 0.48 28.31 25.10
N GLU A 150 -0.38 29.30 25.09
CA GLU A 150 -0.77 30.06 23.91
C GLU A 150 0.42 30.80 23.25
N GLU A 151 1.52 31.00 24.01
CA GLU A 151 2.72 31.69 23.54
C GLU A 151 3.61 30.84 22.62
N GLN A 152 3.28 29.61 22.37
CA GLN A 152 4.05 28.71 21.49
C GLN A 152 3.63 28.78 20.00
N TYR A 153 3.10 29.94 19.58
CA TYR A 153 2.82 30.22 18.17
C TYR A 153 4.04 30.77 17.42
N PHE A 154 3.96 30.81 16.09
CA PHE A 154 5.02 31.33 15.25
C PHE A 154 5.08 32.87 15.31
N LYS A 155 5.90 33.39 16.21
CA LYS A 155 6.06 34.83 16.46
C LYS A 155 6.85 35.53 15.34
N SER A 156 6.53 36.78 15.10
CA SER A 156 7.29 37.67 14.22
C SER A 156 8.64 38.07 14.83
N GLU A 157 9.53 38.58 14.01
CA GLU A 157 10.84 39.10 14.44
C GLU A 157 10.71 40.25 15.46
N SER A 158 9.73 41.14 15.26
CA SER A 158 9.44 42.23 16.18
C SER A 158 8.98 41.76 17.53
N GLU A 159 8.05 40.79 17.61
CA GLU A 159 7.59 40.17 18.85
C GLU A 159 8.75 39.47 19.58
N MET A 160 9.58 38.69 18.88
CA MET A 160 10.74 38.04 19.49
C MET A 160 11.75 39.05 20.01
N SER A 161 12.02 40.14 19.26
CA SER A 161 12.94 41.20 19.69
C SER A 161 12.43 41.96 20.92
N GLU A 162 11.13 42.17 21.01
CA GLU A 162 10.51 42.79 22.20
C GLU A 162 10.61 41.88 23.43
N ILE A 163 10.25 40.58 23.27
CA ILE A 163 10.29 39.59 24.38
C ILE A 163 11.70 39.40 24.93
N PHE A 164 12.75 39.50 24.06
CA PHE A 164 14.15 39.34 24.46
C PHE A 164 14.92 40.65 24.46
N SER A 165 14.24 41.78 24.64
CA SER A 165 14.88 43.11 24.63
C SER A 165 16.00 43.29 25.69
N ASP A 166 15.91 42.54 26.79
CA ASP A 166 16.93 42.45 27.88
C ASP A 166 18.09 41.50 27.56
N LEU A 167 17.96 40.65 26.50
CA LEU A 167 18.96 39.68 26.08
C LEU A 167 19.26 39.81 24.55
N PRO A 168 19.75 40.96 24.07
CA PRO A 168 19.91 41.21 22.64
C PRO A 168 20.89 40.23 21.97
N ASP A 169 21.88 39.73 22.69
CA ASP A 169 22.84 38.74 22.15
C ASP A 169 22.14 37.41 21.84
N ALA A 170 21.09 37.03 22.54
CA ALA A 170 20.32 35.82 22.22
C ALA A 170 19.62 35.93 20.87
N ILE A 171 19.09 37.10 20.51
CA ILE A 171 18.53 37.40 19.19
C ILE A 171 19.62 37.49 18.12
N LYS A 172 20.72 38.15 18.37
CA LYS A 172 21.84 38.28 17.43
C LYS A 172 22.43 36.91 17.04
N ASN A 173 22.50 35.99 17.99
CA ASN A 173 23.02 34.64 17.76
C ASN A 173 22.13 33.82 16.82
N ILE A 174 20.84 34.13 16.67
CA ILE A 174 20.00 33.53 15.64
C ILE A 174 20.60 33.80 14.25
N SER A 175 20.92 35.07 13.96
CA SER A 175 21.53 35.44 12.68
C SER A 175 22.90 34.79 12.45
N GLU A 176 23.70 34.64 13.53
CA GLU A 176 24.99 33.94 13.42
C GLU A 176 24.82 32.44 13.14
N ILE A 177 23.83 31.80 13.73
CA ILE A 177 23.52 30.40 13.43
C ILE A 177 23.04 30.25 11.96
N VAL A 178 22.16 31.14 11.49
CA VAL A 178 21.70 31.13 10.08
C VAL A 178 22.87 31.23 9.11
N LYS A 179 23.84 32.17 9.34
CA LYS A 179 25.05 32.30 8.50
C LYS A 179 25.92 31.05 8.48
N ARG A 180 25.87 30.22 9.53
CA ARG A 180 26.63 28.97 9.67
C ARG A 180 25.99 27.79 9.03
N CYS A 181 24.68 27.84 8.73
CA CYS A 181 23.89 26.74 8.16
C CYS A 181 23.76 26.89 6.65
N ASN A 182 24.69 26.28 5.90
CA ASN A 182 24.78 26.37 4.43
C ASN A 182 24.63 24.96 3.81
N LEU A 183 23.53 24.27 4.17
CA LEU A 183 23.24 22.95 3.64
C LEU A 183 22.60 23.04 2.26
N HIS A 184 23.18 22.36 1.30
CA HIS A 184 22.58 22.09 0.00
C HIS A 184 22.46 20.57 -0.16
N ILE A 185 21.23 20.07 -0.39
CA ILE A 185 20.95 18.66 -0.67
C ILE A 185 20.80 18.53 -2.19
N ASP A 186 21.68 17.76 -2.82
CA ASP A 186 21.58 17.49 -4.24
C ASP A 186 20.44 16.48 -4.49
N THR A 187 19.47 16.91 -5.30
CA THR A 187 18.32 16.11 -5.72
C THR A 187 18.39 15.72 -7.21
N LYS A 188 19.56 15.88 -7.83
CA LYS A 188 19.77 15.58 -9.24
C LYS A 188 20.45 14.22 -9.40
N GLY A 189 19.88 13.39 -10.27
CA GLY A 189 20.42 12.07 -10.61
C GLY A 189 19.71 10.93 -9.91
N TYR A 190 20.03 9.71 -10.37
CA TYR A 190 19.46 8.47 -9.82
C TYR A 190 20.57 7.62 -9.22
N SER A 191 20.31 7.07 -8.04
CA SER A 191 21.20 6.15 -7.33
C SER A 191 20.64 4.73 -7.48
N LEU A 192 21.03 4.06 -8.56
CA LEU A 192 20.61 2.69 -8.87
C LEU A 192 21.43 1.67 -8.08
N PRO A 193 20.82 0.58 -7.58
CA PRO A 193 21.59 -0.55 -7.08
C PRO A 193 22.45 -1.13 -8.20
N GLN A 194 23.67 -1.54 -7.88
CA GLN A 194 24.54 -2.22 -8.83
C GLN A 194 24.12 -3.67 -8.97
N PHE A 195 23.84 -4.07 -10.21
CA PHE A 195 23.61 -5.48 -10.54
C PHE A 195 24.96 -6.19 -10.71
N ILE A 196 25.13 -7.30 -10.01
CA ILE A 196 26.31 -8.16 -10.14
C ILE A 196 25.94 -9.31 -11.06
N THR A 197 26.60 -9.40 -12.22
CA THR A 197 26.36 -10.47 -13.19
C THR A 197 26.82 -11.82 -12.62
N PRO A 198 26.04 -12.90 -12.81
CA PRO A 198 26.40 -14.23 -12.25
C PRO A 198 27.72 -14.81 -12.78
N ASP A 199 28.14 -14.35 -13.96
CA ASP A 199 29.35 -14.82 -14.67
C ASP A 199 30.45 -13.76 -14.72
N GLU A 200 30.35 -12.71 -13.89
CA GLU A 200 31.31 -11.60 -13.81
C GLU A 200 31.54 -10.85 -15.14
N SER A 201 30.66 -11.06 -16.13
CA SER A 201 30.72 -10.37 -17.43
C SER A 201 30.29 -8.91 -17.32
N ASN A 202 30.57 -8.10 -18.33
CA ASN A 202 30.08 -6.73 -18.41
C ASN A 202 28.54 -6.71 -18.36
N VAL A 203 27.97 -5.79 -17.59
CA VAL A 203 26.51 -5.69 -17.35
C VAL A 203 25.74 -5.48 -18.64
N ASP A 204 26.25 -4.67 -19.57
CA ASP A 204 25.60 -4.39 -20.86
C ASP A 204 25.65 -5.60 -21.80
N GLU A 205 26.77 -6.35 -21.81
CA GLU A 205 26.91 -7.58 -22.60
C GLU A 205 26.02 -8.71 -22.04
N TYR A 206 25.97 -8.84 -20.73
CA TYR A 206 25.05 -9.77 -20.06
C TYR A 206 23.60 -9.45 -20.42
N PHE A 207 23.21 -8.18 -20.34
CA PHE A 207 21.87 -7.72 -20.68
C PHE A 207 21.50 -8.06 -22.13
N ASP A 208 22.36 -7.73 -23.10
CA ASP A 208 22.15 -8.03 -24.50
C ASP A 208 21.94 -9.52 -24.74
N ARG A 209 22.76 -10.34 -24.09
CA ARG A 209 22.68 -11.80 -24.22
C ARG A 209 21.35 -12.34 -23.72
N ILE A 210 20.95 -12.04 -22.49
CA ILE A 210 19.71 -12.60 -21.91
C ILE A 210 18.45 -12.07 -22.57
N VAL A 211 18.46 -10.83 -23.06
CA VAL A 211 17.35 -10.23 -23.81
C VAL A 211 17.20 -10.92 -25.17
N ASN A 212 18.30 -11.16 -25.91
CA ASN A 212 18.28 -11.88 -27.18
C ASN A 212 17.86 -13.33 -27.00
N ASP A 213 18.37 -14.03 -25.98
CA ASP A 213 17.98 -15.42 -25.68
C ASP A 213 16.48 -15.51 -25.36
N GLY A 214 15.95 -14.52 -24.63
CA GLY A 214 14.52 -14.41 -24.36
C GLY A 214 13.69 -14.20 -25.62
N LEU A 215 14.12 -13.29 -26.50
CA LEU A 215 13.44 -13.05 -27.78
C LEU A 215 13.43 -14.30 -28.67
N GLN A 216 14.54 -15.03 -28.75
CA GLN A 216 14.59 -16.27 -29.53
C GLN A 216 13.59 -17.31 -29.00
N LYS A 217 13.40 -17.41 -27.67
CA LYS A 217 12.37 -18.30 -27.09
C LYS A 217 10.96 -17.85 -27.47
N ILE A 218 10.68 -16.54 -27.45
CA ILE A 218 9.38 -15.98 -27.85
C ILE A 218 9.08 -16.33 -29.31
N ILE A 219 10.00 -16.04 -30.22
CA ILE A 219 9.82 -16.29 -31.66
C ILE A 219 9.64 -17.80 -31.95
N LYS A 220 10.39 -18.66 -31.26
CA LYS A 220 10.25 -20.11 -31.40
C LYS A 220 8.87 -20.62 -30.98
N ASN A 221 8.30 -20.03 -29.95
CA ASN A 221 7.01 -20.44 -29.37
C ASN A 221 5.81 -19.81 -30.10
N ASN A 222 5.99 -18.65 -30.74
CA ASN A 222 4.95 -17.94 -31.47
C ASN A 222 5.13 -18.12 -32.98
N LYS A 223 4.45 -19.11 -33.55
CA LYS A 223 4.51 -19.42 -35.01
C LYS A 223 4.03 -18.29 -35.93
N ASN A 224 3.32 -17.32 -35.40
CA ASN A 224 2.79 -16.18 -36.16
C ASN A 224 3.67 -14.92 -35.98
N ALA A 225 4.76 -14.99 -35.23
CA ALA A 225 5.65 -13.85 -35.03
C ALA A 225 6.38 -13.51 -36.33
N ILE A 226 6.23 -12.29 -36.83
CA ILE A 226 7.05 -11.74 -37.92
C ILE A 226 8.37 -11.32 -37.27
N SER A 227 9.41 -12.13 -37.42
CA SER A 227 10.70 -11.99 -36.73
C SER A 227 11.29 -10.58 -36.83
N ASP A 228 11.25 -9.98 -38.03
CA ASP A 228 11.86 -8.66 -38.25
C ASP A 228 11.24 -7.56 -37.38
N ILE A 229 9.92 -7.57 -37.20
CA ILE A 229 9.22 -6.59 -36.36
C ILE A 229 9.69 -6.70 -34.88
N TYR A 230 9.89 -7.92 -34.41
CA TYR A 230 10.35 -8.16 -33.04
C TYR A 230 11.81 -7.74 -32.84
N TYR A 231 12.70 -8.04 -33.83
CA TYR A 231 14.09 -7.64 -33.74
C TYR A 231 14.26 -6.12 -33.80
N ASP A 232 13.58 -5.43 -34.72
CA ASP A 232 13.64 -3.99 -34.87
C ASP A 232 13.14 -3.28 -33.59
N ARG A 233 12.02 -3.77 -33.05
CA ARG A 233 11.46 -3.25 -31.81
C ARG A 233 12.40 -3.48 -30.64
N LEU A 234 12.98 -4.66 -30.48
CA LEU A 234 13.92 -4.98 -29.42
C LEU A 234 15.16 -4.08 -29.49
N ALA A 235 15.77 -3.96 -30.69
CA ALA A 235 16.95 -3.12 -30.88
C ALA A 235 16.69 -1.65 -30.50
N SER A 236 15.52 -1.14 -30.88
CA SER A 236 15.10 0.22 -30.50
C SER A 236 14.95 0.40 -28.99
N GLU A 237 14.26 -0.53 -28.29
CA GLU A 237 14.07 -0.47 -26.85
C GLU A 237 15.39 -0.61 -26.08
N VAL A 238 16.26 -1.55 -26.45
CA VAL A 238 17.58 -1.76 -25.88
C VAL A 238 18.44 -0.48 -25.99
N ALA A 239 18.44 0.16 -27.17
CA ALA A 239 19.17 1.41 -27.38
C ALA A 239 18.70 2.53 -26.43
N VAL A 240 17.39 2.66 -26.23
CA VAL A 240 16.82 3.67 -25.30
C VAL A 240 17.18 3.34 -23.85
N ILE A 241 17.04 2.07 -23.42
CA ILE A 241 17.33 1.63 -22.05
C ILE A 241 18.79 1.90 -21.69
N LYS A 242 19.73 1.57 -22.60
CA LYS A 242 21.16 1.84 -22.42
C LYS A 242 21.47 3.33 -22.40
N LYS A 243 20.92 4.10 -23.34
CA LYS A 243 21.08 5.56 -23.40
C LYS A 243 20.65 6.26 -22.11
N MET A 244 19.61 5.74 -21.47
CA MET A 244 19.07 6.29 -20.22
C MET A 244 19.69 5.67 -18.95
N ASN A 245 20.69 4.78 -19.07
CA ASN A 245 21.39 4.09 -17.98
C ASN A 245 20.47 3.26 -17.07
N PHE A 246 19.44 2.59 -17.62
CA PHE A 246 18.51 1.77 -16.84
C PHE A 246 18.75 0.26 -16.95
N VAL A 247 19.84 -0.19 -17.54
CA VAL A 247 20.17 -1.62 -17.68
C VAL A 247 20.15 -2.34 -16.32
N SER A 248 20.86 -1.81 -15.32
CA SER A 248 20.87 -2.40 -13.96
C SER A 248 19.48 -2.47 -13.36
N TYR A 249 18.61 -1.48 -13.59
CA TYR A 249 17.24 -1.48 -13.09
C TYR A 249 16.43 -2.65 -13.66
N PHE A 250 16.50 -2.88 -14.97
CA PHE A 250 15.81 -4.01 -15.62
C PHE A 250 16.34 -5.35 -15.10
N LEU A 251 17.64 -5.48 -14.93
CA LEU A 251 18.27 -6.71 -14.44
C LEU A 251 17.89 -7.03 -12.98
N VAL A 252 17.84 -6.01 -12.12
CA VAL A 252 17.40 -6.15 -10.73
C VAL A 252 15.96 -6.63 -10.66
N VAL A 253 15.06 -6.07 -11.48
CA VAL A 253 13.66 -6.50 -11.54
C VAL A 253 13.53 -7.91 -12.11
N HIS A 254 14.27 -8.23 -13.17
CA HIS A 254 14.33 -9.57 -13.75
C HIS A 254 14.75 -10.62 -12.70
N GLU A 255 15.76 -10.32 -11.90
CA GLU A 255 16.25 -11.22 -10.85
C GLU A 255 15.16 -11.55 -9.83
N PHE A 256 14.44 -10.54 -9.31
CA PHE A 256 13.35 -10.75 -8.34
C PHE A 256 12.27 -11.68 -8.89
N ILE A 257 11.88 -11.45 -10.13
CA ILE A 257 10.82 -12.20 -10.78
C ILE A 257 11.29 -13.62 -11.10
N HIS A 258 12.50 -13.76 -11.63
CA HIS A 258 13.08 -15.08 -11.93
C HIS A 258 13.21 -15.93 -10.66
N TRP A 259 13.70 -15.35 -9.57
CA TRP A 259 13.76 -16.02 -8.29
C TRP A 259 12.37 -16.44 -7.77
N ALA A 260 11.39 -15.55 -7.87
CA ALA A 260 10.02 -15.85 -7.44
C ALA A 260 9.44 -17.02 -8.26
N LYS A 261 9.55 -17.00 -9.58
CA LYS A 261 9.07 -18.08 -10.47
C LYS A 261 9.79 -19.40 -10.19
N LYS A 262 11.11 -19.38 -10.00
CA LYS A 262 11.92 -20.58 -9.66
C LYS A 262 11.50 -21.17 -8.31
N ASN A 263 11.04 -20.35 -7.37
CA ASN A 263 10.54 -20.79 -6.07
C ASN A 263 9.02 -21.04 -6.05
N SER A 264 8.38 -21.17 -7.22
CA SER A 264 6.95 -21.46 -7.37
C SER A 264 6.07 -20.39 -6.68
N ILE A 265 6.52 -19.13 -6.68
CA ILE A 265 5.73 -17.99 -6.21
C ILE A 265 5.06 -17.36 -7.43
N PRO A 266 3.73 -17.35 -7.50
CA PRO A 266 3.01 -16.75 -8.61
C PRO A 266 3.30 -15.26 -8.77
N VAL A 267 3.59 -14.87 -10.01
CA VAL A 267 3.83 -13.49 -10.44
C VAL A 267 2.74 -13.11 -11.44
N GLY A 268 2.23 -11.90 -11.35
CA GLY A 268 1.22 -11.39 -12.29
C GLY A 268 1.80 -11.13 -13.69
N PRO A 269 0.94 -11.04 -14.71
CA PRO A 269 1.37 -10.87 -16.10
C PRO A 269 2.02 -9.50 -16.39
N GLY A 270 2.03 -8.63 -15.43
CA GLY A 270 2.47 -7.25 -15.49
C GLY A 270 1.37 -6.29 -15.02
N ARG A 271 1.73 -5.03 -14.90
CA ARG A 271 0.79 -3.97 -14.53
C ARG A 271 1.37 -2.60 -14.91
N GLY A 272 0.53 -1.55 -14.92
CA GLY A 272 1.00 -0.22 -15.27
C GLY A 272 1.45 -0.12 -16.73
N SER A 273 2.54 0.58 -16.98
CA SER A 273 3.09 0.81 -18.32
C SER A 273 4.14 -0.22 -18.74
N GLY A 274 4.73 -0.95 -17.78
CA GLY A 274 5.84 -1.88 -18.02
C GLY A 274 5.51 -3.00 -19.01
N ALA A 275 4.23 -3.42 -19.08
CA ALA A 275 3.76 -4.40 -20.05
C ALA A 275 3.82 -3.91 -21.53
N GLY A 276 4.16 -2.63 -21.77
CA GLY A 276 4.42 -2.10 -23.12
C GLY A 276 5.84 -2.34 -23.64
N SER A 277 6.74 -2.92 -22.84
CA SER A 277 8.13 -3.18 -23.21
C SER A 277 8.34 -4.61 -23.71
N LEU A 278 8.90 -4.75 -24.91
CA LEU A 278 9.32 -6.04 -25.45
C LEU A 278 10.55 -6.58 -24.72
N VAL A 279 11.45 -5.72 -24.29
CA VAL A 279 12.59 -6.10 -23.44
C VAL A 279 12.09 -6.69 -22.11
N ALA A 280 11.07 -6.09 -21.48
CA ALA A 280 10.48 -6.64 -20.25
C ALA A 280 9.82 -8.01 -20.49
N TYR A 281 9.20 -8.21 -21.65
CA TYR A 281 8.63 -9.50 -22.04
C TYR A 281 9.73 -10.54 -22.32
N ALA A 282 10.80 -10.14 -23.02
CA ALA A 282 11.95 -11.02 -23.30
C ALA A 282 12.70 -11.43 -22.02
N LEU A 283 12.78 -10.54 -21.04
CA LEU A 283 13.35 -10.81 -19.71
C LEU A 283 12.38 -11.55 -18.77
N ASP A 284 11.20 -11.97 -19.25
CA ASP A 284 10.18 -12.64 -18.43
C ASP A 284 9.72 -11.80 -17.22
N ILE A 285 9.88 -10.47 -17.29
CA ILE A 285 9.35 -9.51 -16.31
C ILE A 285 7.83 -9.42 -16.44
N THR A 286 7.34 -9.44 -17.69
CA THR A 286 5.91 -9.47 -18.01
C THR A 286 5.57 -10.70 -18.83
N SER A 287 4.30 -11.15 -18.78
CA SER A 287 3.81 -12.28 -19.59
C SER A 287 2.91 -11.82 -20.75
N ILE A 288 3.03 -10.56 -21.18
CA ILE A 288 2.18 -9.96 -22.22
C ILE A 288 3.05 -9.61 -23.41
N ASP A 289 2.65 -10.09 -24.59
CA ASP A 289 3.28 -9.68 -25.84
C ASP A 289 2.84 -8.27 -26.23
N PRO A 290 3.73 -7.25 -26.15
CA PRO A 290 3.35 -5.88 -26.45
C PRO A 290 3.07 -5.64 -27.95
N ILE A 291 3.58 -6.48 -28.83
CA ILE A 291 3.36 -6.38 -30.29
C ILE A 291 1.97 -6.91 -30.63
N GLU A 292 1.59 -8.09 -30.12
CA GLU A 292 0.25 -8.67 -30.33
C GLU A 292 -0.87 -7.73 -29.87
N HIS A 293 -0.67 -7.07 -28.75
CA HIS A 293 -1.66 -6.15 -28.18
C HIS A 293 -1.49 -4.69 -28.60
N ASN A 294 -0.57 -4.36 -29.52
CA ASN A 294 -0.28 -2.99 -29.96
C ASN A 294 -0.04 -2.03 -28.77
N LEU A 295 0.91 -2.36 -27.89
CA LEU A 295 1.32 -1.56 -26.75
C LEU A 295 2.56 -0.73 -27.06
N LEU A 296 2.62 0.49 -26.53
CA LEU A 296 3.67 1.46 -26.83
C LEU A 296 4.73 1.51 -25.72
N PHE A 297 6.00 1.34 -26.10
CA PHE A 297 7.15 1.43 -25.20
C PHE A 297 7.35 2.85 -24.66
N GLU A 298 7.12 3.86 -25.50
CA GLU A 298 7.35 5.26 -25.16
C GLU A 298 6.39 5.77 -24.06
N ARG A 299 5.29 5.02 -23.83
CA ARG A 299 4.41 5.25 -22.68
C ARG A 299 5.08 4.82 -21.36
N PHE A 300 5.96 3.82 -21.40
CA PHE A 300 6.72 3.32 -20.27
C PHE A 300 8.01 4.10 -20.09
N LEU A 301 8.87 4.13 -21.11
CA LEU A 301 10.16 4.81 -21.08
C LEU A 301 10.31 5.73 -22.30
N ASN A 302 10.54 7.03 -22.04
CA ASN A 302 10.59 8.05 -23.08
C ASN A 302 11.88 8.88 -22.93
N PRO A 303 12.80 8.85 -23.93
CA PRO A 303 14.04 9.61 -23.88
C PRO A 303 13.85 11.14 -23.91
N GLU A 304 12.70 11.63 -24.38
CA GLU A 304 12.33 13.05 -24.35
C GLU A 304 11.85 13.50 -22.96
N ARG A 305 11.74 12.55 -22.04
CA ARG A 305 11.32 12.78 -20.65
C ARG A 305 12.27 12.05 -19.71
N ILE A 306 13.10 12.80 -19.01
CA ILE A 306 13.95 12.24 -17.94
C ILE A 306 13.04 11.88 -16.75
N SER A 307 12.63 10.62 -16.64
CA SER A 307 11.92 10.08 -15.47
C SER A 307 12.28 8.61 -15.32
N MET A 308 12.36 8.17 -14.06
CA MET A 308 12.55 6.75 -13.76
C MET A 308 11.45 5.89 -14.38
N PRO A 309 11.79 4.73 -14.94
CA PRO A 309 10.82 3.68 -15.20
C PRO A 309 10.28 3.14 -13.85
N ASP A 310 9.02 2.77 -13.82
CA ASP A 310 8.37 2.21 -12.64
C ASP A 310 7.74 0.85 -13.02
N PHE A 311 8.39 -0.23 -12.58
CA PHE A 311 7.80 -1.56 -12.68
C PHE A 311 7.02 -1.86 -11.41
N ASP A 312 5.72 -1.74 -11.51
CA ASP A 312 4.80 -2.32 -10.54
C ASP A 312 4.68 -3.83 -10.77
N ILE A 313 4.91 -4.65 -9.76
CA ILE A 313 4.88 -6.10 -9.90
C ILE A 313 3.90 -6.70 -8.91
N ASP A 314 2.91 -7.42 -9.42
CA ASP A 314 1.96 -8.16 -8.61
C ASP A 314 2.50 -9.56 -8.27
N PHE A 315 2.61 -9.87 -7.00
CA PHE A 315 2.99 -11.20 -6.49
C PHE A 315 1.87 -11.84 -5.68
N CYS A 316 1.93 -13.15 -5.52
CA CYS A 316 1.07 -13.85 -4.58
C CYS A 316 1.17 -13.23 -3.18
N MET A 317 0.04 -12.82 -2.62
CA MET A 317 -0.03 -12.08 -1.35
C MET A 317 0.58 -12.87 -0.18
N ILE A 318 0.39 -14.20 -0.17
CA ILE A 318 0.86 -15.09 0.90
C ILE A 318 2.40 -15.17 0.91
N ASN A 319 3.04 -15.22 -0.27
CA ASN A 319 4.48 -15.43 -0.41
C ASN A 319 5.29 -14.15 -0.63
N ARG A 320 4.64 -12.98 -0.66
CA ARG A 320 5.30 -11.69 -0.91
C ARG A 320 6.46 -11.41 0.05
N GLN A 321 6.30 -11.73 1.32
CA GLN A 321 7.33 -11.49 2.34
C GLN A 321 8.63 -12.25 2.04
N ARG A 322 8.55 -13.47 1.51
CA ARG A 322 9.74 -14.26 1.12
C ARG A 322 10.55 -13.57 0.01
N ILE A 323 9.89 -12.81 -0.86
CA ILE A 323 10.59 -12.06 -1.93
C ILE A 323 11.36 -10.90 -1.32
N ILE A 324 10.76 -10.15 -0.38
CA ILE A 324 11.44 -9.05 0.32
C ILE A 324 12.65 -9.57 1.09
N GLU A 325 12.52 -10.69 1.76
CA GLU A 325 13.62 -11.37 2.47
C GLU A 325 14.75 -11.77 1.52
N HIS A 326 14.41 -12.36 0.35
CA HIS A 326 15.39 -12.68 -0.68
C HIS A 326 16.14 -11.44 -1.17
N ILE A 327 15.42 -10.36 -1.48
CA ILE A 327 16.03 -9.08 -1.91
C ILE A 327 17.00 -8.56 -0.84
N SER A 328 16.58 -8.61 0.45
CA SER A 328 17.42 -8.18 1.55
C SER A 328 18.68 -9.05 1.73
N GLN A 329 18.57 -10.35 1.49
CA GLN A 329 19.71 -11.27 1.52
C GLN A 329 20.67 -11.03 0.33
N LEU A 330 20.11 -10.77 -0.86
CA LEU A 330 20.90 -10.60 -2.08
C LEU A 330 21.69 -9.28 -2.10
N TYR A 331 21.04 -8.18 -1.74
CA TYR A 331 21.65 -6.82 -1.82
C TYR A 331 22.28 -6.38 -0.50
N GLY A 332 21.96 -7.04 0.62
CA GLY A 332 22.40 -6.72 1.97
C GLY A 332 21.28 -6.05 2.80
N GLU A 333 21.10 -6.50 4.03
CA GLU A 333 20.05 -6.00 4.94
C GLU A 333 20.18 -4.50 5.26
N ASN A 334 21.39 -3.96 5.21
CA ASN A 334 21.68 -2.55 5.40
C ASN A 334 21.41 -1.67 4.17
N LYS A 335 21.20 -2.27 3.00
CA LYS A 335 20.92 -1.58 1.72
C LYS A 335 19.45 -1.65 1.30
N VAL A 336 18.64 -2.44 1.98
CA VAL A 336 17.22 -2.64 1.67
C VAL A 336 16.35 -2.21 2.84
N SER A 337 15.34 -1.39 2.57
CA SER A 337 14.36 -0.99 3.59
C SER A 337 12.97 -0.85 3.00
N GLN A 338 11.97 -1.08 3.82
CA GLN A 338 10.59 -0.74 3.48
C GLN A 338 10.37 0.77 3.65
N ILE A 339 9.42 1.32 2.90
CA ILE A 339 9.12 2.76 2.91
C ILE A 339 8.09 3.06 3.99
N ILE A 340 8.28 4.18 4.68
CA ILE A 340 7.30 4.72 5.63
C ILE A 340 6.07 5.27 4.91
N THR A 341 4.93 5.29 5.62
CA THR A 341 3.76 6.08 5.24
C THR A 341 3.29 6.91 6.42
N TYR A 342 2.89 8.14 6.14
CA TYR A 342 2.30 9.03 7.12
C TYR A 342 0.78 9.06 6.91
N GLY A 343 0.03 8.46 7.84
CA GLY A 343 -1.41 8.59 7.87
C GLY A 343 -1.79 10.01 8.29
N SER A 344 -2.65 10.69 7.53
CA SER A 344 -3.12 12.03 7.84
C SER A 344 -4.53 12.01 8.46
N LEU A 345 -4.86 13.08 9.16
CA LEU A 345 -6.21 13.38 9.65
C LEU A 345 -7.09 13.80 8.46
N ALA A 346 -7.60 12.82 7.69
CA ALA A 346 -8.52 13.07 6.58
C ALA A 346 -9.89 13.52 7.09
N ALA A 347 -10.65 14.25 6.26
CA ALA A 347 -11.89 14.93 6.63
C ALA A 347 -12.86 14.12 7.50
N ARG A 348 -13.20 12.88 7.12
CA ARG A 348 -14.08 12.02 7.92
C ARG A 348 -13.45 11.52 9.22
N ALA A 349 -12.14 11.29 9.20
CA ALA A 349 -11.42 10.76 10.34
C ALA A 349 -11.22 11.85 11.40
N VAL A 350 -10.83 13.07 10.99
CA VAL A 350 -10.59 14.18 11.90
C VAL A 350 -11.86 14.57 12.65
N ILE A 351 -13.03 14.59 11.98
CA ILE A 351 -14.31 14.86 12.66
C ILE A 351 -14.59 13.84 13.77
N ARG A 352 -14.35 12.54 13.50
CA ARG A 352 -14.55 11.50 14.52
C ARG A 352 -13.56 11.61 15.67
N ASP A 353 -12.30 11.89 15.38
CA ASP A 353 -11.28 12.04 16.41
C ASP A 353 -11.51 13.29 17.28
N VAL A 354 -11.83 14.44 16.67
CA VAL A 354 -12.16 15.68 17.39
C VAL A 354 -13.44 15.50 18.22
N GLY A 355 -14.51 14.95 17.65
CA GLY A 355 -15.76 14.70 18.36
C GLY A 355 -15.58 13.78 19.57
N ARG A 356 -14.74 12.74 19.45
CA ARG A 356 -14.38 11.86 20.57
C ARG A 356 -13.65 12.62 21.68
N VAL A 357 -12.70 13.47 21.33
CA VAL A 357 -11.91 14.27 22.28
C VAL A 357 -12.80 15.30 22.98
N LEU A 358 -13.73 15.93 22.25
CA LEU A 358 -14.70 16.88 22.81
C LEU A 358 -15.84 16.20 23.61
N GLY A 359 -15.79 14.87 23.79
CA GLY A 359 -16.77 14.12 24.57
C GLY A 359 -18.12 13.93 23.90
N MET A 360 -18.27 14.27 22.61
CA MET A 360 -19.51 14.14 21.87
C MET A 360 -19.90 12.67 21.64
N GLY A 361 -21.21 12.39 21.61
CA GLY A 361 -21.71 11.03 21.39
C GLY A 361 -21.34 10.47 20.02
N TYR A 362 -20.86 9.22 19.97
CA TYR A 362 -20.38 8.57 18.75
C TYR A 362 -21.40 8.63 17.59
N THR A 363 -22.67 8.32 17.86
CA THR A 363 -23.73 8.31 16.83
C THR A 363 -23.94 9.68 16.22
N PHE A 364 -23.88 10.73 17.01
CA PHE A 364 -23.99 12.11 16.58
C PHE A 364 -22.84 12.50 15.66
N VAL A 365 -21.61 12.25 16.09
CA VAL A 365 -20.40 12.58 15.33
C VAL A 365 -20.31 11.76 14.03
N ASP A 366 -20.67 10.47 14.07
CA ASP A 366 -20.65 9.60 12.90
C ASP A 366 -21.67 10.01 11.86
N ARG A 367 -22.86 10.53 12.27
CA ARG A 367 -23.82 11.16 11.35
C ARG A 367 -23.18 12.32 10.58
N ILE A 368 -22.51 13.24 11.28
CA ILE A 368 -21.85 14.39 10.64
C ILE A 368 -20.74 13.92 9.70
N ALA A 369 -19.90 12.98 10.13
CA ALA A 369 -18.82 12.43 9.32
C ALA A 369 -19.35 11.74 8.04
N LYS A 370 -20.52 11.10 8.08
CA LYS A 370 -21.17 10.46 6.92
C LYS A 370 -21.71 11.47 5.90
N LEU A 371 -22.04 12.70 6.30
CA LEU A 371 -22.44 13.76 5.39
C LEU A 371 -21.30 14.24 4.48
N ILE A 372 -20.03 13.98 4.83
CA ILE A 372 -18.89 14.23 3.95
C ILE A 372 -18.95 13.23 2.77
N PRO A 373 -18.96 13.67 1.51
CA PRO A 373 -18.96 12.77 0.35
C PRO A 373 -17.76 11.82 0.35
N PHE A 374 -17.94 10.62 -0.20
CA PHE A 374 -16.84 9.67 -0.37
C PHE A 374 -16.06 10.01 -1.65
N SER A 375 -15.04 10.85 -1.53
CA SER A 375 -14.13 11.20 -2.61
C SER A 375 -12.70 11.25 -2.07
N VAL A 376 -11.76 10.73 -2.83
CA VAL A 376 -10.34 10.74 -2.44
C VAL A 376 -9.84 12.19 -2.42
N GLY A 377 -9.22 12.59 -1.30
CA GLY A 377 -8.67 13.94 -1.14
C GLY A 377 -9.70 15.04 -0.90
N ILE A 378 -10.97 14.70 -0.64
CA ILE A 378 -11.99 15.71 -0.30
C ILE A 378 -11.62 16.39 1.02
N THR A 379 -11.68 17.72 1.03
CA THR A 379 -11.53 18.53 2.23
C THR A 379 -12.88 18.81 2.90
N ILE A 380 -12.85 19.19 4.19
CA ILE A 380 -14.04 19.63 4.90
C ILE A 380 -14.67 20.85 4.21
N ASN A 381 -13.84 21.76 3.70
CA ASN A 381 -14.32 22.94 2.97
C ASN A 381 -15.03 22.55 1.65
N ASP A 382 -14.51 21.55 0.94
CA ASP A 382 -15.16 21.05 -0.28
C ASP A 382 -16.46 20.32 0.05
N ALA A 383 -16.50 19.57 1.14
CA ALA A 383 -17.69 18.89 1.62
C ALA A 383 -18.81 19.89 1.97
N LEU A 384 -18.47 20.98 2.65
CA LEU A 384 -19.43 22.07 2.95
C LEU A 384 -20.00 22.73 1.70
N LYS A 385 -19.21 22.84 0.62
CA LYS A 385 -19.69 23.35 -0.68
C LYS A 385 -20.62 22.38 -1.39
N GLN A 386 -20.34 21.08 -1.30
CA GLN A 386 -21.03 20.03 -2.04
C GLN A 386 -22.29 19.52 -1.34
N ASN A 387 -22.30 19.47 0.00
CA ASN A 387 -23.42 18.92 0.77
C ASN A 387 -24.20 20.05 1.48
N LYS A 388 -25.43 20.29 1.01
CA LYS A 388 -26.31 21.34 1.55
C LYS A 388 -26.77 21.07 2.99
N GLU A 389 -26.95 19.80 3.37
CA GLU A 389 -27.33 19.41 4.72
C GLU A 389 -26.19 19.69 5.71
N LEU A 390 -24.96 19.28 5.38
CA LEU A 390 -23.79 19.57 6.19
C LEU A 390 -23.57 21.07 6.38
N LYS A 391 -23.77 21.84 5.30
CA LYS A 391 -23.67 23.31 5.37
C LYS A 391 -24.74 23.93 6.28
N LYS A 392 -25.98 23.46 6.16
CA LYS A 392 -27.08 23.92 7.03
C LYS A 392 -26.82 23.59 8.48
N ASP A 393 -26.40 22.37 8.79
CA ASP A 393 -26.04 21.93 10.15
C ASP A 393 -24.91 22.80 10.72
N TYR A 394 -23.89 23.10 9.92
CA TYR A 394 -22.77 23.98 10.29
C TYR A 394 -23.21 25.41 10.59
N GLU A 395 -24.16 25.97 9.83
CA GLU A 395 -24.64 27.36 10.00
C GLU A 395 -25.65 27.49 11.15
N SER A 396 -26.39 26.43 11.50
CA SER A 396 -27.50 26.48 12.46
C SER A 396 -27.20 25.88 13.86
N ASN A 397 -26.10 25.18 14.02
CA ASN A 397 -25.76 24.49 15.28
C ASN A 397 -24.33 24.82 15.72
N GLU A 398 -24.20 25.55 16.83
CA GLU A 398 -22.89 25.98 17.36
C GLU A 398 -21.97 24.82 17.79
N GLU A 399 -22.54 23.70 18.26
CA GLU A 399 -21.76 22.51 18.61
C GLU A 399 -21.13 21.86 17.36
N ILE A 400 -21.91 21.76 16.27
CA ILE A 400 -21.40 21.26 14.98
C ILE A 400 -20.40 22.24 14.38
N LYS A 401 -20.63 23.53 14.51
CA LYS A 401 -19.71 24.56 14.02
C LYS A 401 -18.36 24.46 14.74
N ASN A 402 -18.34 24.36 16.07
CA ASN A 402 -17.10 24.17 16.84
C ASN A 402 -16.37 22.87 16.43
N LEU A 403 -17.11 21.75 16.31
CA LEU A 403 -16.57 20.49 15.82
C LEU A 403 -15.89 20.63 14.45
N ILE A 404 -16.58 21.28 13.52
CA ILE A 404 -16.09 21.45 12.13
C ILE A 404 -14.92 22.44 12.09
N ASP A 405 -14.97 23.57 12.78
CA ASP A 405 -13.91 24.58 12.74
C ASP A 405 -12.63 24.08 13.39
N THR A 406 -12.72 23.39 14.53
CA THR A 406 -11.57 22.67 15.13
C THR A 406 -11.03 21.59 14.19
N SER A 407 -11.91 20.83 13.54
CA SER A 407 -11.51 19.80 12.59
C SER A 407 -10.79 20.38 11.37
N LYS A 408 -11.21 21.53 10.84
CA LYS A 408 -10.52 22.23 9.73
C LYS A 408 -9.08 22.61 10.08
N LYS A 409 -8.83 23.06 11.32
CA LYS A 409 -7.48 23.41 11.79
C LYS A 409 -6.55 22.19 11.86
N LEU A 410 -7.11 21.00 12.09
CA LEU A 410 -6.36 19.75 12.23
C LEU A 410 -6.34 18.88 10.97
N GLU A 411 -7.19 19.20 9.97
CA GLU A 411 -7.28 18.45 8.72
C GLU A 411 -5.93 18.43 7.98
N GLY A 412 -5.51 17.25 7.52
CA GLY A 412 -4.27 17.05 6.78
C GLY A 412 -3.03 16.86 7.65
N LEU A 413 -3.07 17.13 8.94
CA LEU A 413 -1.92 16.91 9.82
C LEU A 413 -1.59 15.41 9.95
N PRO A 414 -0.30 15.03 10.12
CA PRO A 414 0.07 13.66 10.40
C PRO A 414 -0.58 13.14 11.68
N ARG A 415 -1.14 11.92 11.59
CA ARG A 415 -1.82 11.24 12.71
C ARG A 415 -1.01 10.07 13.25
N ASN A 416 -0.56 9.22 12.36
CA ASN A 416 0.19 8.01 12.69
C ASN A 416 1.20 7.67 11.60
N VAL A 417 2.15 6.84 11.98
CA VAL A 417 3.16 6.28 11.10
C VAL A 417 2.78 4.84 10.79
N GLY A 418 2.96 4.44 9.54
CA GLY A 418 2.75 3.09 9.07
C GLY A 418 3.81 2.66 8.08
N LYS A 419 3.70 1.45 7.63
CA LYS A 419 4.54 0.84 6.60
C LYS A 419 3.84 0.91 5.25
N HIS A 420 4.55 1.28 4.18
CA HIS A 420 4.02 1.25 2.82
C HIS A 420 3.65 -0.19 2.43
N ALA A 421 2.48 -0.36 1.83
CA ALA A 421 1.96 -1.70 1.55
C ALA A 421 2.82 -2.51 0.55
N ALA A 422 3.59 -1.84 -0.31
CA ALA A 422 4.31 -2.48 -1.41
C ALA A 422 5.76 -2.04 -1.57
N GLY A 423 6.05 -0.75 -1.37
CA GLY A 423 7.32 -0.13 -1.73
C GLY A 423 8.48 -0.55 -0.85
N ILE A 424 9.56 -0.95 -1.48
CA ILE A 424 10.88 -1.11 -0.88
C ILE A 424 11.89 -0.22 -1.61
N VAL A 425 12.92 0.18 -0.90
CA VAL A 425 14.08 0.87 -1.47
C VAL A 425 15.26 -0.09 -1.46
N VAL A 426 15.99 -0.14 -2.56
CA VAL A 426 17.27 -0.81 -2.65
C VAL A 426 18.33 0.24 -3.02
N ALA A 427 19.23 0.54 -2.11
CA ALA A 427 20.27 1.54 -2.28
C ALA A 427 21.60 0.91 -2.75
N PRO A 428 22.45 1.66 -3.47
CA PRO A 428 23.77 1.16 -3.89
C PRO A 428 24.73 0.96 -2.70
N ASN A 429 24.61 1.78 -1.65
CA ASN A 429 25.34 1.70 -0.38
C ASN A 429 24.34 1.56 0.78
N ASP A 430 24.83 1.70 2.02
CA ASP A 430 23.96 1.64 3.20
C ASP A 430 22.87 2.71 3.12
N ILE A 431 21.64 2.35 3.46
CA ILE A 431 20.48 3.27 3.37
C ILE A 431 20.69 4.51 4.21
N ASP A 432 21.34 4.37 5.37
CA ASP A 432 21.64 5.48 6.27
C ASP A 432 22.77 6.42 5.80
N ASP A 433 23.34 6.20 4.62
CA ASP A 433 24.12 7.20 3.89
C ASP A 433 23.26 8.22 3.13
N TYR A 434 21.98 7.92 2.91
CA TYR A 434 21.04 8.70 2.12
C TYR A 434 19.87 9.23 2.94
N ILE A 435 19.25 8.37 3.75
CA ILE A 435 18.00 8.65 4.48
C ILE A 435 18.04 8.02 5.88
N PRO A 436 17.42 8.68 6.89
CA PRO A 436 17.34 8.10 8.22
C PRO A 436 16.34 6.95 8.29
N LEU A 437 16.59 6.01 9.22
CA LEU A 437 15.73 4.87 9.50
C LEU A 437 14.85 5.12 10.72
N TYR A 438 13.68 4.49 10.74
CA TYR A 438 12.69 4.54 11.82
C TYR A 438 12.22 3.14 12.21
N ARG A 439 12.09 2.86 13.49
CA ARG A 439 11.53 1.60 14.00
C ARG A 439 10.04 1.76 14.28
N VAL A 440 9.21 1.03 13.54
CA VAL A 440 7.75 1.03 13.72
C VAL A 440 7.40 0.32 15.03
N GLU A 441 6.61 0.96 15.88
CA GLU A 441 6.31 0.45 17.23
C GLU A 441 5.50 -0.85 17.21
N GLU A 442 4.53 -0.97 16.33
CA GLU A 442 3.62 -2.13 16.26
C GLU A 442 4.30 -3.38 15.72
N SER A 443 5.13 -3.26 14.68
CA SER A 443 5.78 -4.40 14.01
C SER A 443 7.24 -4.61 14.42
N ASN A 444 7.84 -3.66 15.13
CA ASN A 444 9.27 -3.63 15.47
C ASN A 444 10.22 -3.68 14.26
N GLU A 445 9.73 -3.39 13.06
CA GLU A 445 10.49 -3.37 11.81
C GLU A 445 11.13 -2.00 11.57
N LEU A 446 12.25 -2.00 10.84
CA LEU A 446 12.90 -0.77 10.38
C LEU A 446 12.32 -0.36 9.02
N VAL A 447 11.98 0.92 8.91
CA VAL A 447 11.51 1.56 7.67
C VAL A 447 12.28 2.87 7.44
N THR A 448 12.20 3.43 6.24
CA THR A 448 12.75 4.76 5.99
C THR A 448 11.99 5.84 6.76
N GLN A 449 12.62 6.95 7.16
CA GLN A 449 11.90 8.12 7.71
C GLN A 449 11.32 9.02 6.61
N TYR A 450 11.81 8.93 5.38
CA TYR A 450 11.26 9.66 4.24
C TYR A 450 10.21 8.82 3.54
N ASP A 451 9.15 9.46 3.09
CA ASP A 451 8.10 8.83 2.31
C ASP A 451 8.55 8.60 0.85
N LYS A 452 7.69 7.96 0.07
CA LYS A 452 7.97 7.60 -1.33
C LYS A 452 8.36 8.80 -2.19
N ASP A 453 7.71 9.96 -1.98
CA ASP A 453 7.89 11.13 -2.84
C ASP A 453 9.25 11.81 -2.54
N ASP A 454 9.67 11.83 -1.28
CA ASP A 454 10.96 12.38 -0.88
C ASP A 454 12.12 11.43 -1.23
N ILE A 455 11.91 10.12 -1.15
CA ILE A 455 12.85 9.10 -1.61
C ILE A 455 13.14 9.27 -3.12
N GLU A 456 12.09 9.42 -3.92
CA GLU A 456 12.23 9.64 -5.37
C GLU A 456 12.93 10.98 -5.69
N LYS A 457 12.66 12.05 -4.94
CA LYS A 457 13.37 13.34 -5.09
C LYS A 457 14.86 13.23 -4.80
N LEU A 458 15.27 12.38 -3.85
CA LEU A 458 16.67 12.11 -3.56
C LEU A 458 17.34 11.19 -4.59
N GLY A 459 16.58 10.72 -5.58
CA GLY A 459 17.08 9.85 -6.64
C GLY A 459 17.25 8.39 -6.25
N LEU A 460 16.76 7.96 -5.09
CA LEU A 460 16.72 6.55 -4.73
C LEU A 460 15.58 5.86 -5.46
N VAL A 461 15.79 4.59 -5.78
CA VAL A 461 14.83 3.81 -6.55
C VAL A 461 13.93 3.00 -5.64
N LYS A 462 12.64 3.20 -5.87
CA LYS A 462 11.58 2.41 -5.26
C LYS A 462 11.25 1.21 -6.16
N PHE A 463 11.05 0.06 -5.54
CA PHE A 463 10.50 -1.14 -6.18
C PHE A 463 9.18 -1.49 -5.52
N ASP A 464 8.12 -1.58 -6.31
CA ASP A 464 6.79 -1.90 -5.80
C ASP A 464 6.52 -3.41 -5.89
N ILE A 465 6.72 -4.09 -4.75
CA ILE A 465 6.43 -5.51 -4.56
C ILE A 465 4.99 -5.63 -4.05
N LEU A 466 4.03 -5.68 -4.96
CA LEU A 466 2.61 -5.65 -4.63
C LEU A 466 2.07 -7.06 -4.31
N GLY A 467 1.24 -7.17 -3.29
CA GLY A 467 0.53 -8.41 -2.97
C GLY A 467 -0.86 -8.41 -3.63
N LEU A 468 -1.09 -9.28 -4.60
CA LEU A 468 -2.39 -9.45 -5.23
C LEU A 468 -3.06 -10.75 -4.75
N ARG A 469 -4.16 -10.61 -4.02
CA ARG A 469 -4.93 -11.75 -3.46
C ARG A 469 -5.38 -12.73 -4.55
N THR A 470 -5.75 -12.23 -5.72
CA THR A 470 -6.20 -13.04 -6.84
C THR A 470 -5.15 -14.03 -7.33
N LEU A 471 -3.86 -13.67 -7.31
CA LEU A 471 -2.79 -14.62 -7.64
C LEU A 471 -2.70 -15.76 -6.62
N SER A 472 -2.97 -15.49 -5.35
CA SER A 472 -3.07 -16.54 -4.33
C SER A 472 -4.27 -17.46 -4.56
N ILE A 473 -5.41 -16.92 -5.02
CA ILE A 473 -6.60 -17.70 -5.39
C ILE A 473 -6.29 -18.61 -6.58
N ILE A 474 -5.66 -18.07 -7.65
CA ILE A 474 -5.26 -18.85 -8.83
C ILE A 474 -4.33 -19.98 -8.43
N ASP A 475 -3.29 -19.70 -7.64
CA ASP A 475 -2.33 -20.71 -7.17
C ASP A 475 -3.00 -21.80 -6.34
N SER A 476 -3.84 -21.42 -5.36
CA SER A 476 -4.59 -22.35 -4.54
C SER A 476 -5.54 -23.22 -5.38
N THR A 477 -6.19 -22.63 -6.37
CA THR A 477 -7.06 -23.36 -7.30
C THR A 477 -6.26 -24.39 -8.09
N ILE A 478 -5.13 -24.02 -8.69
CA ILE A 478 -4.28 -24.93 -9.46
C ILE A 478 -3.74 -26.08 -8.59
N LYS A 479 -3.31 -25.78 -7.36
CA LYS A 479 -2.87 -26.81 -6.40
C LYS A 479 -4.01 -27.78 -6.04
N THR A 480 -5.20 -27.25 -5.88
CA THR A 480 -6.39 -28.07 -5.59
C THR A 480 -6.79 -28.94 -6.80
N ILE A 481 -6.72 -28.39 -8.02
CA ILE A 481 -6.93 -29.14 -9.26
C ILE A 481 -5.95 -30.32 -9.35
N LYS A 482 -4.66 -30.08 -9.13
CA LYS A 482 -3.63 -31.15 -9.12
C LYS A 482 -3.93 -32.22 -8.09
N ARG A 483 -4.39 -31.84 -6.90
CA ARG A 483 -4.77 -32.79 -5.84
C ARG A 483 -5.98 -33.63 -6.21
N ASN A 484 -7.02 -33.02 -6.79
CA ASN A 484 -8.32 -33.67 -7.04
C ASN A 484 -8.32 -34.45 -8.38
N HIS A 485 -7.56 -34.00 -9.41
CA HIS A 485 -7.62 -34.55 -10.77
C HIS A 485 -6.30 -35.16 -11.25
N GLY A 486 -5.31 -35.35 -10.34
CA GLY A 486 -4.03 -35.97 -10.67
C GLY A 486 -3.12 -35.11 -11.57
N ASP A 487 -2.49 -35.70 -12.56
CA ASP A 487 -1.44 -35.05 -13.39
C ASP A 487 -1.99 -34.02 -14.42
N VAL A 488 -2.91 -33.18 -14.03
CA VAL A 488 -3.32 -32.04 -14.84
C VAL A 488 -2.19 -31.00 -14.81
N ASN A 489 -1.39 -30.93 -15.89
CA ASN A 489 -0.33 -29.92 -16.05
C ASN A 489 -0.95 -28.61 -16.54
N LEU A 490 -1.62 -27.90 -15.64
CA LEU A 490 -2.19 -26.59 -15.89
C LEU A 490 -1.28 -25.51 -15.31
N HIS A 491 -0.77 -24.63 -16.17
CA HIS A 491 -0.13 -23.40 -15.76
C HIS A 491 -1.01 -22.22 -16.17
N HIS A 492 -1.11 -21.20 -15.35
CA HIS A 492 -2.02 -20.06 -15.61
C HIS A 492 -1.64 -19.28 -16.88
N ASP A 493 -0.35 -19.26 -17.27
CA ASP A 493 0.10 -18.58 -18.48
C ASP A 493 -0.21 -19.37 -19.78
N ASP A 494 -0.55 -20.67 -19.68
CA ASP A 494 -0.91 -21.50 -20.83
C ASP A 494 -2.39 -21.36 -21.23
N ILE A 495 -3.18 -20.59 -20.48
CA ILE A 495 -4.61 -20.41 -20.72
C ILE A 495 -4.84 -19.54 -21.95
N LYS A 496 -5.40 -20.14 -23.03
CA LYS A 496 -5.75 -19.41 -24.24
C LYS A 496 -6.93 -18.46 -24.01
N LEU A 497 -6.80 -17.23 -24.50
CA LEU A 497 -7.74 -16.13 -24.22
C LEU A 497 -8.97 -16.08 -25.17
N ASN A 498 -9.35 -17.19 -25.81
CA ASN A 498 -10.40 -17.24 -26.84
C ASN A 498 -11.47 -18.31 -26.63
N ASP A 499 -11.64 -18.85 -25.44
CA ASP A 499 -12.57 -19.93 -25.14
C ASP A 499 -14.02 -19.44 -25.06
N LYS A 500 -14.90 -20.01 -25.89
CA LYS A 500 -16.33 -19.65 -25.99
C LYS A 500 -17.12 -19.92 -24.69
N LYS A 501 -16.77 -20.95 -23.91
CA LYS A 501 -17.46 -21.27 -22.65
C LYS A 501 -17.16 -20.21 -21.60
N VAL A 502 -15.94 -19.68 -21.58
CA VAL A 502 -15.56 -18.59 -20.69
C VAL A 502 -16.38 -17.34 -21.02
N PHE A 503 -16.50 -16.95 -22.28
CA PHE A 503 -17.35 -15.83 -22.68
C PHE A 503 -18.83 -16.07 -22.34
N SER A 504 -19.32 -17.31 -22.50
CA SER A 504 -20.68 -17.67 -22.09
C SER A 504 -20.91 -17.47 -20.59
N LEU A 505 -19.95 -17.82 -19.72
CA LEU A 505 -20.01 -17.56 -18.28
C LEU A 505 -20.10 -16.05 -18.00
N LEU A 506 -19.29 -15.23 -18.69
CA LEU A 506 -19.32 -13.76 -18.54
C LEU A 506 -20.68 -13.18 -18.96
N GLN A 507 -21.21 -13.62 -20.12
CA GLN A 507 -22.52 -13.19 -20.63
C GLN A 507 -23.68 -13.57 -19.68
N LYS A 508 -23.59 -14.73 -19.00
CA LYS A 508 -24.53 -15.19 -17.97
C LYS A 508 -24.37 -14.46 -16.65
N LYS A 509 -23.40 -13.58 -16.47
CA LYS A 509 -23.10 -12.81 -15.24
C LYS A 509 -22.66 -13.67 -14.04
N LEU A 510 -22.22 -14.89 -14.25
CA LEU A 510 -21.77 -15.81 -13.21
C LEU A 510 -20.35 -15.47 -12.75
N THR A 511 -20.11 -14.19 -12.43
CA THR A 511 -18.76 -13.62 -12.21
C THR A 511 -18.43 -13.28 -10.77
N SER A 512 -19.20 -13.78 -9.79
CA SER A 512 -18.79 -13.66 -8.38
C SER A 512 -17.44 -14.35 -8.16
N GLY A 513 -16.49 -13.64 -7.53
CA GLY A 513 -15.10 -14.08 -7.36
C GLY A 513 -14.21 -13.92 -8.58
N VAL A 514 -14.74 -13.58 -9.77
CA VAL A 514 -13.93 -13.30 -10.97
C VAL A 514 -13.29 -11.91 -10.84
N PHE A 515 -11.98 -11.85 -10.97
CA PHE A 515 -11.21 -10.62 -10.79
C PHE A 515 -11.75 -9.45 -11.63
N GLN A 516 -11.93 -8.29 -11.00
CA GLN A 516 -12.44 -7.04 -11.60
C GLN A 516 -13.89 -7.11 -12.14
N LEU A 517 -14.49 -8.30 -12.34
CA LEU A 517 -15.76 -8.47 -13.03
C LEU A 517 -16.93 -8.83 -12.11
N GLU A 518 -16.74 -8.82 -10.78
CA GLU A 518 -17.72 -9.33 -9.81
C GLU A 518 -18.78 -8.32 -9.35
N SER A 519 -18.52 -7.00 -9.48
CA SER A 519 -19.44 -5.99 -8.94
C SER A 519 -20.79 -5.96 -9.65
N ALA A 520 -21.87 -5.64 -8.93
CA ALA A 520 -23.23 -5.57 -9.48
C ALA A 520 -23.35 -4.61 -10.68
N GLY A 521 -22.61 -3.49 -10.66
CA GLY A 521 -22.54 -2.56 -11.78
C GLY A 521 -21.84 -3.18 -12.99
N MET A 522 -20.69 -3.83 -12.79
CA MET A 522 -19.95 -4.51 -13.86
C MET A 522 -20.80 -5.63 -14.49
N LYS A 523 -21.48 -6.44 -13.68
CA LYS A 523 -22.40 -7.48 -14.15
C LYS A 523 -23.51 -6.91 -15.06
N ARG A 524 -24.05 -5.73 -14.75
CA ARG A 524 -25.05 -5.04 -15.59
C ARG A 524 -24.48 -4.62 -16.95
N TYR A 525 -23.25 -4.08 -16.97
CA TYR A 525 -22.61 -3.67 -18.21
C TYR A 525 -22.19 -4.87 -19.08
N MET A 526 -21.68 -5.92 -18.48
CA MET A 526 -21.38 -7.19 -19.19
C MET A 526 -22.61 -7.79 -19.87
N ALA A 527 -23.77 -7.77 -19.20
CA ALA A 527 -25.02 -8.28 -19.76
C ALA A 527 -25.46 -7.53 -21.02
N ARG A 528 -25.18 -6.20 -21.09
CA ARG A 528 -25.48 -5.34 -22.22
C ARG A 528 -24.43 -5.46 -23.32
N LEU A 529 -23.15 -5.49 -22.94
CA LEU A 529 -22.02 -5.60 -23.88
C LEU A 529 -21.94 -6.97 -24.55
N ARG A 530 -22.30 -8.04 -23.84
CA ARG A 530 -22.18 -9.43 -24.29
C ARG A 530 -20.77 -9.75 -24.80
N PRO A 531 -19.74 -9.72 -23.94
CA PRO A 531 -18.36 -9.91 -24.37
C PRO A 531 -18.19 -11.26 -25.08
N ASP A 532 -17.52 -11.27 -26.25
CA ASP A 532 -17.27 -12.43 -27.08
C ASP A 532 -15.82 -12.54 -27.56
N CYS A 533 -14.99 -11.56 -27.23
CA CYS A 533 -13.56 -11.52 -27.46
C CYS A 533 -12.80 -10.95 -26.26
N PHE A 534 -11.49 -11.16 -26.23
CA PHE A 534 -10.64 -10.70 -25.14
C PHE A 534 -10.60 -9.16 -25.03
N GLU A 535 -10.61 -8.47 -26.17
CA GLU A 535 -10.60 -7.01 -26.27
C GLU A 535 -11.80 -6.37 -25.55
N ASP A 536 -12.92 -7.04 -25.51
CA ASP A 536 -14.09 -6.58 -24.75
C ASP A 536 -13.82 -6.55 -23.24
N ILE A 537 -13.10 -7.55 -22.72
CA ILE A 537 -12.71 -7.59 -21.30
C ILE A 537 -11.71 -6.45 -21.03
N VAL A 538 -10.74 -6.24 -21.93
CA VAL A 538 -9.79 -5.12 -21.83
C VAL A 538 -10.54 -3.78 -21.79
N ALA A 539 -11.54 -3.62 -22.65
CA ALA A 539 -12.36 -2.40 -22.68
C ALA A 539 -13.22 -2.23 -21.42
N LEU A 540 -13.81 -3.31 -20.89
CA LEU A 540 -14.58 -3.26 -19.65
C LEU A 540 -13.76 -2.77 -18.45
N VAL A 541 -12.52 -3.25 -18.31
CA VAL A 541 -11.59 -2.79 -17.27
C VAL A 541 -11.31 -1.30 -17.39
N ALA A 542 -11.22 -0.77 -18.60
CA ALA A 542 -10.98 0.65 -18.86
C ALA A 542 -12.22 1.52 -18.67
N LEU A 543 -13.40 1.03 -19.05
CA LEU A 543 -14.66 1.78 -19.06
C LEU A 543 -15.34 1.86 -17.69
N TYR A 544 -15.26 0.80 -16.87
CA TYR A 544 -15.96 0.77 -15.61
C TYR A 544 -15.23 1.54 -14.50
N ARG A 545 -15.28 2.87 -14.61
CA ARG A 545 -14.66 3.83 -13.67
C ARG A 545 -15.51 5.10 -13.55
N PRO A 546 -15.40 5.87 -12.45
CA PRO A 546 -16.22 7.07 -12.23
C PRO A 546 -16.22 8.06 -13.40
N GLY A 547 -15.07 8.26 -14.06
CA GLY A 547 -14.95 9.19 -15.20
C GLY A 547 -15.81 8.78 -16.41
N PRO A 548 -15.54 7.65 -17.06
CA PRO A 548 -16.34 7.17 -18.20
C PRO A 548 -17.81 6.92 -17.84
N LEU A 549 -18.09 6.41 -16.62
CA LEU A 549 -19.47 6.18 -16.14
C LEU A 549 -20.28 7.46 -15.99
N GLY A 550 -19.64 8.60 -15.74
CA GLY A 550 -20.28 9.92 -15.68
C GLY A 550 -20.58 10.52 -17.07
N THR A 551 -20.26 9.80 -18.16
CA THR A 551 -20.48 10.22 -19.54
C THR A 551 -21.29 9.16 -20.31
N ASN A 552 -21.68 9.44 -21.56
CA ASN A 552 -22.35 8.47 -22.43
C ASN A 552 -21.38 7.45 -23.06
N MET A 553 -20.10 7.47 -22.72
CA MET A 553 -19.05 6.67 -23.38
C MET A 553 -19.33 5.17 -23.32
N VAL A 554 -19.81 4.67 -22.19
CA VAL A 554 -20.11 3.25 -22.00
C VAL A 554 -21.28 2.82 -22.88
N ASP A 555 -22.33 3.65 -22.96
CA ASP A 555 -23.51 3.39 -23.79
C ASP A 555 -23.16 3.47 -25.28
N ASP A 556 -22.35 4.43 -25.68
CA ASP A 556 -21.87 4.54 -27.05
C ASP A 556 -21.02 3.34 -27.45
N PHE A 557 -20.11 2.87 -26.55
CA PHE A 557 -19.31 1.68 -26.79
C PHE A 557 -20.17 0.44 -27.03
N ILE A 558 -21.16 0.21 -26.20
CA ILE A 558 -22.10 -0.92 -26.31
C ILE A 558 -22.91 -0.81 -27.61
N ASN A 559 -23.49 0.36 -27.91
CA ASN A 559 -24.30 0.58 -29.09
C ASN A 559 -23.50 0.39 -30.38
N ASN A 560 -22.27 0.88 -30.41
CA ASN A 560 -21.38 0.78 -31.55
C ASN A 560 -20.97 -0.68 -31.79
N LYS A 561 -20.66 -1.44 -30.73
CA LYS A 561 -20.43 -2.89 -30.83
C LYS A 561 -21.62 -3.63 -31.46
N HIS A 562 -22.84 -3.25 -31.08
CA HIS A 562 -24.06 -3.88 -31.57
C HIS A 562 -24.59 -3.34 -32.91
N GLY A 563 -23.76 -2.65 -33.69
CA GLY A 563 -24.04 -2.31 -35.07
C GLY A 563 -24.49 -0.88 -35.35
N LYS A 564 -24.39 0.04 -34.36
CA LYS A 564 -24.57 1.47 -34.64
C LYS A 564 -23.47 1.92 -35.62
N LYS A 565 -23.86 2.62 -36.70
CA LYS A 565 -22.92 3.12 -37.71
C LYS A 565 -21.86 4.04 -37.08
N ILE A 566 -20.59 3.69 -37.23
CA ILE A 566 -19.45 4.46 -36.75
C ILE A 566 -19.04 5.45 -37.85
N ASN A 567 -18.99 6.74 -37.52
CA ASN A 567 -18.48 7.77 -38.41
C ASN A 567 -17.11 8.25 -37.93
N TYR A 568 -16.07 7.92 -38.70
CA TYR A 568 -14.73 8.46 -38.46
C TYR A 568 -14.61 9.85 -39.10
N GLU A 569 -14.08 10.83 -38.37
CA GLU A 569 -13.87 12.19 -38.89
C GLU A 569 -12.81 12.24 -39.99
N HIS A 570 -11.93 11.25 -40.00
CA HIS A 570 -10.92 11.06 -41.01
C HIS A 570 -10.62 9.56 -41.18
N PRO A 571 -10.37 9.05 -42.38
CA PRO A 571 -10.12 7.62 -42.64
C PRO A 571 -8.93 7.07 -41.85
N MET A 572 -7.90 7.85 -41.63
CA MET A 572 -6.72 7.42 -40.85
C MET A 572 -7.03 7.12 -39.36
N LEU A 573 -8.22 7.48 -38.85
CA LEU A 573 -8.65 7.12 -37.50
C LEU A 573 -9.17 5.69 -37.40
N GLU A 574 -9.68 5.12 -38.51
CA GLU A 574 -10.26 3.78 -38.50
C GLU A 574 -9.31 2.70 -38.02
N PRO A 575 -8.06 2.59 -38.51
CA PRO A 575 -7.11 1.57 -38.03
C PRO A 575 -6.80 1.71 -36.51
N ILE A 576 -6.85 2.93 -35.99
CA ILE A 576 -6.52 3.22 -34.58
C ILE A 576 -7.71 2.96 -33.65
N LEU A 577 -8.94 3.25 -34.12
CA LEU A 577 -10.14 3.24 -33.28
C LEU A 577 -11.08 2.06 -33.55
N SER A 578 -10.83 1.23 -34.58
CA SER A 578 -11.69 0.07 -34.91
C SER A 578 -11.83 -0.90 -33.75
N GLY A 579 -10.76 -1.24 -33.06
CA GLY A 579 -10.76 -2.11 -31.89
C GLY A 579 -11.51 -1.58 -30.67
N THR A 580 -11.87 -0.30 -30.66
CA THR A 580 -12.68 0.36 -29.64
C THR A 580 -13.98 0.94 -30.18
N TYR A 581 -14.43 0.37 -31.28
CA TYR A 581 -15.70 0.74 -31.97
C TYR A 581 -15.83 2.26 -32.22
N GLY A 582 -14.72 2.89 -32.66
CA GLY A 582 -14.69 4.32 -33.00
C GLY A 582 -14.51 5.29 -31.83
N LEU A 583 -14.33 4.80 -30.63
CA LEU A 583 -14.13 5.62 -29.44
C LEU A 583 -12.65 5.71 -29.03
N ILE A 584 -12.24 6.89 -28.58
CA ILE A 584 -10.94 7.05 -27.94
C ILE A 584 -11.10 6.55 -26.49
N LEU A 585 -10.48 5.43 -26.14
CA LEU A 585 -10.57 4.80 -24.83
C LEU A 585 -9.22 4.77 -24.11
N TYR A 586 -8.15 4.62 -24.87
CA TYR A 586 -6.81 4.44 -24.34
C TYR A 586 -5.90 5.64 -24.58
N GLN A 587 -4.98 5.89 -23.64
CA GLN A 587 -3.97 6.94 -23.77
C GLN A 587 -3.06 6.70 -24.99
N GLU A 588 -2.79 5.45 -25.31
CA GLU A 588 -2.02 5.00 -26.46
C GLU A 588 -2.69 5.41 -27.78
N GLN A 589 -4.02 5.43 -27.83
CA GLN A 589 -4.75 5.91 -29.02
C GLN A 589 -4.54 7.41 -29.25
N VAL A 590 -4.47 8.22 -28.19
CA VAL A 590 -4.13 9.65 -28.32
C VAL A 590 -2.73 9.83 -28.90
N MET A 591 -1.77 9.01 -28.47
CA MET A 591 -0.41 9.03 -28.98
C MET A 591 -0.35 8.61 -30.45
N GLU A 592 -1.03 7.52 -30.83
CA GLU A 592 -1.10 7.04 -32.20
C GLU A 592 -1.82 8.02 -33.15
N ILE A 593 -2.90 8.65 -32.70
CA ILE A 593 -3.60 9.71 -33.46
C ILE A 593 -2.62 10.85 -33.75
N SER A 594 -1.88 11.31 -32.75
CA SER A 594 -0.94 12.41 -32.89
C SER A 594 0.21 12.08 -33.84
N ARG A 595 0.73 10.84 -33.76
CA ARG A 595 1.74 10.32 -34.69
C ARG A 595 1.21 10.24 -36.11
N SER A 596 0.06 9.58 -36.28
CA SER A 596 -0.46 9.25 -37.59
C SER A 596 -1.01 10.49 -38.33
N LEU A 597 -1.67 11.41 -37.65
CA LEU A 597 -2.31 12.56 -38.29
C LEU A 597 -1.42 13.81 -38.31
N ALA A 598 -0.54 14.01 -37.31
CA ALA A 598 0.14 15.27 -37.09
C ALA A 598 1.67 15.18 -37.00
N ASN A 599 2.26 14.08 -37.46
CA ASN A 599 3.73 13.85 -37.51
C ASN A 599 4.47 14.00 -36.16
N TYR A 600 3.80 13.73 -35.04
CA TYR A 600 4.48 13.64 -33.75
C TYR A 600 5.38 12.41 -33.70
N THR A 601 6.53 12.53 -33.06
CA THR A 601 7.21 11.34 -32.52
C THR A 601 6.37 10.73 -31.41
N LEU A 602 6.57 9.45 -31.09
CA LEU A 602 5.85 8.83 -29.96
C LEU A 602 6.25 9.48 -28.61
N GLY A 603 7.50 9.93 -28.48
CA GLY A 603 7.96 10.68 -27.32
C GLY A 603 7.21 12.01 -27.15
N GLU A 604 7.13 12.82 -28.21
CA GLU A 604 6.35 14.06 -28.21
C GLU A 604 4.86 13.83 -27.95
N ALA A 605 4.30 12.74 -28.48
CA ALA A 605 2.92 12.35 -28.26
C ALA A 605 2.64 11.98 -26.79
N ASP A 606 3.60 11.37 -26.09
CA ASP A 606 3.48 11.15 -24.63
C ASP A 606 3.51 12.49 -23.85
N LEU A 607 4.33 13.45 -24.25
CA LEU A 607 4.33 14.78 -23.65
C LEU A 607 2.96 15.48 -23.83
N LEU A 608 2.40 15.45 -25.04
CA LEU A 608 1.04 15.95 -25.31
C LEU A 608 -0.01 15.28 -24.42
N ARG A 609 -0.03 13.95 -24.38
CA ARG A 609 -0.95 13.18 -23.54
C ARG A 609 -0.88 13.61 -22.07
N ARG A 610 0.32 13.86 -21.55
CA ARG A 610 0.53 14.31 -20.16
C ARG A 610 0.05 15.75 -19.94
N ALA A 611 0.33 16.65 -20.87
CA ALA A 611 -0.15 18.03 -20.81
C ALA A 611 -1.69 18.05 -20.76
N MET A 612 -2.34 17.23 -21.60
CA MET A 612 -3.78 17.03 -21.59
C MET A 612 -4.28 16.49 -20.23
N GLY A 613 -3.63 15.48 -19.68
CA GLY A 613 -4.01 14.89 -18.39
C GLY A 613 -3.88 15.86 -17.21
N LYS A 614 -2.87 16.73 -17.23
CA LYS A 614 -2.64 17.78 -16.21
C LYS A 614 -3.45 19.06 -16.42
N LYS A 615 -4.17 19.16 -17.54
CA LYS A 615 -5.00 20.33 -17.94
C LYS A 615 -4.22 21.66 -17.93
N LYS A 616 -2.94 21.63 -18.36
CA LYS A 616 -2.11 22.81 -18.41
C LYS A 616 -2.43 23.63 -19.67
N LYS A 617 -3.19 24.69 -19.53
CA LYS A 617 -3.74 25.50 -20.65
C LYS A 617 -2.67 26.01 -21.61
N GLU A 618 -1.59 26.59 -21.12
CA GLU A 618 -0.52 27.15 -21.94
C GLU A 618 0.20 26.08 -22.79
N GLU A 619 0.54 24.93 -22.19
CA GLU A 619 1.14 23.80 -22.92
C GLU A 619 0.16 23.24 -23.95
N MET A 620 -1.13 23.23 -23.64
CA MET A 620 -2.18 22.74 -24.53
C MET A 620 -2.34 23.59 -25.79
N GLU A 621 -2.25 24.91 -25.70
CA GLU A 621 -2.34 25.80 -26.87
C GLU A 621 -1.15 25.59 -27.82
N VAL A 622 0.06 25.42 -27.29
CA VAL A 622 1.24 25.10 -28.09
C VAL A 622 1.05 23.78 -28.85
N HIS A 623 0.60 22.74 -28.14
CA HIS A 623 0.35 21.44 -28.75
C HIS A 623 -0.82 21.48 -29.76
N ARG A 624 -1.87 22.26 -29.53
CA ARG A 624 -2.99 22.42 -30.46
C ARG A 624 -2.52 22.99 -31.77
N LYS A 625 -1.72 24.07 -31.72
CA LYS A 625 -1.14 24.67 -32.92
C LYS A 625 -0.26 23.68 -33.67
N LYS A 626 0.67 23.02 -32.98
CA LYS A 626 1.55 22.00 -33.58
C LYS A 626 0.78 20.86 -34.22
N PHE A 627 -0.32 20.40 -33.58
CA PHE A 627 -1.17 19.33 -34.12
C PHE A 627 -1.87 19.76 -35.42
N ILE A 628 -2.44 20.96 -35.46
CA ILE A 628 -3.13 21.49 -36.64
C ILE A 628 -2.14 21.70 -37.78
N ASP A 629 -0.96 22.29 -37.52
CA ASP A 629 0.09 22.51 -38.51
C ASP A 629 0.58 21.16 -39.08
N GLY A 630 0.88 20.19 -38.21
CA GLY A 630 1.30 18.85 -38.64
C GLY A 630 0.22 18.09 -39.45
N ALA A 631 -1.03 18.23 -39.09
CA ALA A 631 -2.16 17.65 -39.82
C ALA A 631 -2.35 18.29 -41.20
N SER A 632 -2.12 19.59 -41.30
CA SER A 632 -2.21 20.33 -42.57
C SER A 632 -1.16 19.82 -43.56
N HIS A 633 0.02 19.43 -43.14
CA HIS A 633 1.05 18.80 -44.01
C HIS A 633 0.63 17.43 -44.57
N LYS A 634 -0.35 16.78 -43.96
CA LYS A 634 -0.96 15.54 -44.44
C LYS A 634 -2.26 15.75 -45.22
N GLY A 635 -2.59 16.98 -45.55
CA GLY A 635 -3.79 17.33 -46.30
C GLY A 635 -5.10 17.33 -45.49
N ILE A 636 -4.99 17.30 -44.17
CA ILE A 636 -6.16 17.33 -43.26
C ILE A 636 -6.51 18.81 -43.00
N THR A 637 -7.78 19.17 -43.23
CA THR A 637 -8.23 20.56 -43.04
C THR A 637 -8.12 20.95 -41.55
N GLY A 638 -7.78 22.22 -41.30
CA GLY A 638 -7.63 22.72 -39.93
C GLY A 638 -8.90 22.58 -39.09
N THR A 639 -10.08 22.60 -39.71
CA THR A 639 -11.38 22.37 -39.02
C THR A 639 -11.48 20.92 -38.51
N ILE A 640 -11.15 19.95 -39.32
CA ILE A 640 -11.14 18.52 -38.94
C ILE A 640 -10.07 18.28 -37.90
N ALA A 641 -8.85 18.78 -38.10
CA ALA A 641 -7.75 18.65 -37.14
C ALA A 641 -8.11 19.22 -35.77
N ASN A 642 -8.71 20.42 -35.72
CA ASN A 642 -9.14 21.03 -34.45
C ASN A 642 -10.30 20.27 -33.80
N SER A 643 -11.22 19.68 -34.56
CA SER A 643 -12.30 18.83 -34.03
C SER A 643 -11.71 17.58 -33.36
N ILE A 644 -10.78 16.88 -34.05
CA ILE A 644 -10.10 15.70 -33.50
C ILE A 644 -9.32 16.06 -32.26
N PHE A 645 -8.56 17.16 -32.26
CA PHE A 645 -7.80 17.61 -31.09
C PHE A 645 -8.71 17.89 -29.89
N SER A 646 -9.84 18.56 -30.13
CA SER A 646 -10.83 18.87 -29.06
C SER A 646 -11.45 17.60 -28.48
N LYS A 647 -11.66 16.56 -29.29
CA LYS A 647 -12.10 15.24 -28.79
C LYS A 647 -11.01 14.58 -27.96
N MET A 648 -9.75 14.61 -28.39
CA MET A 648 -8.63 14.08 -27.61
C MET A 648 -8.49 14.82 -26.27
N GLU A 649 -8.60 16.15 -26.26
CA GLU A 649 -8.53 16.97 -25.04
C GLU A 649 -9.67 16.64 -24.05
N LYS A 650 -10.91 16.56 -24.53
CA LYS A 650 -12.05 16.16 -23.72
C LYS A 650 -11.87 14.78 -23.11
N PHE A 651 -11.29 13.88 -23.89
CA PHE A 651 -11.06 12.50 -23.51
C PHE A 651 -9.85 12.32 -22.56
N ALA A 652 -8.83 13.15 -22.66
CA ALA A 652 -7.56 12.99 -21.92
C ALA A 652 -7.72 13.01 -20.40
N GLY A 653 -8.81 13.61 -19.88
CA GLY A 653 -9.18 13.54 -18.46
C GLY A 653 -9.63 12.15 -18.00
N TYR A 654 -9.96 11.24 -18.93
CA TYR A 654 -10.53 9.92 -18.66
C TYR A 654 -9.75 8.77 -19.33
N GLY A 655 -8.74 9.09 -20.16
CA GLY A 655 -7.94 8.11 -20.88
C GLY A 655 -7.30 7.07 -19.96
N PHE A 656 -7.40 5.79 -20.33
CA PHE A 656 -6.81 4.71 -19.55
C PHE A 656 -5.53 4.17 -20.19
N ASN A 657 -4.64 3.61 -19.38
CA ASN A 657 -3.45 2.92 -19.85
C ASN A 657 -3.85 1.55 -20.43
N LYS A 658 -3.65 1.34 -21.75
CA LYS A 658 -4.00 0.09 -22.41
C LYS A 658 -3.20 -1.08 -21.86
N SER A 659 -1.90 -0.87 -21.62
CA SER A 659 -1.01 -1.91 -21.07
C SER A 659 -1.53 -2.43 -19.73
N HIS A 660 -1.99 -1.54 -18.84
CA HIS A 660 -2.61 -1.93 -17.57
C HIS A 660 -3.94 -2.69 -17.78
N SER A 661 -4.78 -2.23 -18.71
CA SER A 661 -6.05 -2.92 -19.01
C SER A 661 -5.82 -4.34 -19.53
N VAL A 662 -4.87 -4.54 -20.45
CA VAL A 662 -4.54 -5.86 -21.00
C VAL A 662 -4.06 -6.79 -19.90
N ALA A 663 -3.12 -6.31 -19.06
CA ALA A 663 -2.57 -7.12 -17.97
C ALA A 663 -3.67 -7.59 -17.00
N TYR A 664 -4.56 -6.69 -16.61
CA TYR A 664 -5.65 -7.02 -15.69
C TYR A 664 -6.76 -7.85 -16.34
N ALA A 665 -7.01 -7.66 -17.64
CA ALA A 665 -7.92 -8.50 -18.40
C ALA A 665 -7.42 -9.95 -18.50
N VAL A 666 -6.11 -10.19 -18.59
CA VAL A 666 -5.53 -11.55 -18.55
C VAL A 666 -5.90 -12.23 -17.22
N ILE A 667 -5.68 -11.58 -16.07
CA ILE A 667 -6.03 -12.14 -14.76
C ILE A 667 -7.56 -12.36 -14.65
N SER A 668 -8.36 -11.41 -15.16
CA SER A 668 -9.82 -11.56 -15.19
C SER A 668 -10.23 -12.79 -16.00
N TYR A 669 -9.61 -12.99 -17.16
CA TYR A 669 -9.88 -14.13 -18.00
C TYR A 669 -9.42 -15.45 -17.37
N GLN A 670 -8.22 -15.49 -16.79
CA GLN A 670 -7.69 -16.66 -16.08
C GLN A 670 -8.62 -17.09 -14.93
N THR A 671 -9.11 -16.14 -14.14
CA THR A 671 -10.07 -16.44 -13.06
C THR A 671 -11.42 -16.91 -13.60
N ALA A 672 -11.91 -16.35 -14.72
CA ALA A 672 -13.12 -16.79 -15.38
C ALA A 672 -12.96 -18.20 -15.99
N PHE A 673 -11.80 -18.51 -16.58
CA PHE A 673 -11.47 -19.84 -17.08
C PHE A 673 -11.48 -20.89 -15.97
N LEU A 674 -10.76 -20.63 -14.88
CA LEU A 674 -10.73 -21.53 -13.72
C LEU A 674 -12.14 -21.75 -13.15
N LYS A 675 -12.93 -20.70 -13.05
CA LYS A 675 -14.32 -20.80 -12.62
C LYS A 675 -15.19 -21.60 -13.57
N THR A 676 -14.91 -21.54 -14.89
CA THR A 676 -15.71 -22.24 -15.92
C THR A 676 -15.46 -23.75 -15.91
N TYR A 677 -14.21 -24.16 -15.72
CA TYR A 677 -13.80 -25.56 -15.86
C TYR A 677 -13.57 -26.28 -14.54
N TYR A 678 -13.30 -25.54 -13.46
CA TYR A 678 -12.94 -26.04 -12.13
C TYR A 678 -13.68 -25.25 -11.06
N THR A 679 -15.01 -25.24 -11.15
CA THR A 679 -15.90 -24.35 -10.37
C THR A 679 -15.74 -24.53 -8.87
N SER A 680 -15.76 -25.78 -8.37
CA SER A 680 -15.64 -26.08 -6.94
C SER A 680 -14.27 -25.73 -6.39
N GLU A 681 -13.20 -26.01 -7.12
CA GLU A 681 -11.80 -25.69 -6.77
C GLU A 681 -11.59 -24.18 -6.70
N PHE A 682 -12.09 -23.45 -7.72
CA PHE A 682 -11.98 -22.00 -7.76
C PHE A 682 -12.76 -21.32 -6.64
N LEU A 683 -14.03 -21.73 -6.42
CA LEU A 683 -14.87 -21.13 -5.39
C LEU A 683 -14.39 -21.48 -3.98
N SER A 684 -13.86 -22.68 -3.74
CA SER A 684 -13.26 -23.03 -2.44
C SER A 684 -12.01 -22.17 -2.13
N ALA A 685 -11.17 -21.90 -3.14
CA ALA A 685 -10.02 -21.02 -3.00
C ALA A 685 -10.44 -19.56 -2.77
N ALA A 686 -11.48 -19.08 -3.47
CA ALA A 686 -12.02 -17.73 -3.30
C ALA A 686 -12.66 -17.55 -1.91
N LEU A 687 -13.46 -18.52 -1.45
CA LEU A 687 -14.04 -18.55 -0.10
C LEU A 687 -12.95 -18.52 0.97
N SER A 688 -11.92 -19.35 0.80
CA SER A 688 -10.78 -19.40 1.73
C SER A 688 -10.00 -18.10 1.80
N SER A 689 -9.86 -17.40 0.67
CA SER A 689 -9.16 -16.12 0.60
C SER A 689 -9.94 -14.96 1.24
N ASP A 690 -11.26 -15.03 1.31
CA ASP A 690 -12.13 -13.96 1.81
C ASP A 690 -12.81 -14.32 3.15
N MET A 691 -12.31 -15.31 3.89
CA MET A 691 -12.89 -15.79 5.18
C MET A 691 -13.11 -14.68 6.21
N ASP A 692 -12.27 -13.64 6.21
CA ASP A 692 -12.37 -12.50 7.13
C ASP A 692 -13.55 -11.57 6.83
N ASN A 693 -14.20 -11.72 5.67
CA ASN A 693 -15.29 -10.88 5.21
C ASN A 693 -16.57 -11.67 5.06
N THR A 694 -17.42 -11.66 6.10
CA THR A 694 -18.67 -12.42 6.16
C THR A 694 -19.59 -12.12 4.97
N ASP A 695 -19.73 -10.86 4.54
CA ASP A 695 -20.61 -10.50 3.42
C ASP A 695 -20.11 -11.10 2.09
N LYS A 696 -18.79 -11.13 1.88
CA LYS A 696 -18.20 -11.80 0.73
C LYS A 696 -18.38 -13.33 0.78
N VAL A 697 -18.17 -13.93 1.94
CA VAL A 697 -18.38 -15.38 2.14
C VAL A 697 -19.82 -15.74 1.78
N ILE A 698 -20.81 -15.00 2.29
CA ILE A 698 -22.23 -15.22 1.97
C ILE A 698 -22.47 -15.10 0.46
N SER A 699 -21.97 -14.03 -0.17
CA SER A 699 -22.12 -13.82 -1.61
C SER A 699 -21.47 -14.92 -2.46
N LEU A 700 -20.34 -15.49 -2.03
CA LEU A 700 -19.68 -16.60 -2.72
C LEU A 700 -20.41 -17.93 -2.49
N ILE A 701 -20.99 -18.16 -1.31
CA ILE A 701 -21.86 -19.32 -1.05
C ILE A 701 -23.09 -19.29 -1.95
N ASP A 702 -23.73 -18.13 -2.07
CA ASP A 702 -24.90 -17.99 -2.97
C ASP A 702 -24.51 -18.21 -4.43
N ALA A 703 -23.36 -17.68 -4.84
CA ALA A 703 -22.81 -17.93 -6.18
C ALA A 703 -22.44 -19.40 -6.41
N SER A 704 -22.04 -20.14 -5.38
CA SER A 704 -21.77 -21.57 -5.46
C SER A 704 -23.07 -22.35 -5.73
N ARG A 705 -24.12 -22.02 -5.00
CA ARG A 705 -25.46 -22.61 -5.19
C ARG A 705 -26.06 -22.30 -6.57
N GLU A 706 -25.87 -21.08 -7.08
CA GLU A 706 -26.29 -20.68 -8.43
C GLU A 706 -25.62 -21.54 -9.53
N MET A 707 -24.48 -22.14 -9.23
CA MET A 707 -23.69 -22.99 -10.13
C MET A 707 -23.79 -24.49 -9.77
N ASP A 708 -24.80 -24.87 -9.00
CA ASP A 708 -25.06 -26.26 -8.59
C ASP A 708 -23.92 -26.90 -7.77
N ILE A 709 -23.20 -26.08 -7.00
CA ILE A 709 -22.17 -26.54 -6.06
C ILE A 709 -22.78 -26.65 -4.65
N GLU A 710 -22.73 -27.85 -4.09
CA GLU A 710 -23.19 -28.10 -2.73
C GLU A 710 -22.19 -27.55 -1.70
N ILE A 711 -22.69 -26.84 -0.70
CA ILE A 711 -21.89 -26.39 0.44
C ILE A 711 -22.21 -27.30 1.62
N ILE A 712 -21.23 -28.14 1.96
CA ILE A 712 -21.31 -29.06 3.10
C ILE A 712 -20.98 -28.28 4.37
N GLN A 713 -21.75 -28.43 5.41
CA GLN A 713 -21.56 -27.76 6.70
C GLN A 713 -20.20 -28.12 7.34
N PRO A 714 -19.66 -27.26 8.24
CA PRO A 714 -18.40 -27.56 8.92
C PRO A 714 -18.50 -28.84 9.75
N ASP A 715 -17.43 -29.64 9.75
CA ASP A 715 -17.32 -30.83 10.56
C ASP A 715 -15.89 -30.95 11.13
N ILE A 716 -15.79 -31.16 12.43
CA ILE A 716 -14.52 -31.24 13.16
C ILE A 716 -13.65 -32.41 12.69
N ASN A 717 -14.25 -33.45 12.14
CA ASN A 717 -13.56 -34.65 11.68
C ASN A 717 -13.14 -34.61 10.21
N SER A 718 -13.66 -33.69 9.41
CA SER A 718 -13.38 -33.64 7.97
C SER A 718 -12.94 -32.24 7.50
N SER A 719 -13.41 -31.15 8.11
CA SER A 719 -13.04 -29.79 7.73
C SER A 719 -11.58 -29.44 8.08
N ASP A 720 -11.02 -28.53 7.31
CA ASP A 720 -9.71 -27.92 7.56
C ASP A 720 -9.89 -26.42 7.88
N PHE A 721 -8.79 -25.69 8.07
CA PHE A 721 -8.85 -24.24 8.19
C PHE A 721 -9.54 -23.60 7.00
N ASN A 722 -9.11 -23.97 5.79
CA ASN A 722 -9.64 -23.50 4.52
C ASN A 722 -10.88 -24.29 4.08
N PHE A 723 -11.68 -23.70 3.20
CA PHE A 723 -12.69 -24.42 2.43
C PHE A 723 -12.03 -25.46 1.52
N LEU A 724 -12.59 -26.65 1.46
CA LEU A 724 -12.05 -27.75 0.66
C LEU A 724 -13.06 -28.16 -0.42
N SER A 725 -12.61 -28.18 -1.68
CA SER A 725 -13.41 -28.80 -2.76
C SER A 725 -13.25 -30.31 -2.77
N SER A 726 -14.32 -31.01 -3.13
CA SER A 726 -14.31 -32.45 -3.38
C SER A 726 -14.56 -32.75 -4.87
N GLU A 727 -14.20 -33.95 -5.30
CA GLU A 727 -14.46 -34.44 -6.68
C GLU A 727 -15.94 -34.48 -7.07
N LYS A 728 -16.85 -34.41 -6.08
CA LYS A 728 -18.32 -34.50 -6.27
C LYS A 728 -18.99 -33.12 -6.46
N ASN A 729 -18.32 -32.12 -6.97
CA ASN A 729 -18.85 -30.75 -7.09
C ASN A 729 -19.42 -30.21 -5.77
N SER A 730 -18.75 -30.46 -4.67
CA SER A 730 -19.12 -29.92 -3.37
C SER A 730 -17.93 -29.20 -2.71
N ILE A 731 -18.26 -28.28 -1.80
CA ILE A 731 -17.29 -27.54 -1.01
C ILE A 731 -17.60 -27.76 0.47
N LEU A 732 -16.63 -28.32 1.20
CA LEU A 732 -16.70 -28.48 2.64
C LEU A 732 -16.33 -27.13 3.31
N PHE A 733 -17.15 -26.71 4.24
CA PHE A 733 -16.99 -25.43 4.93
C PHE A 733 -15.72 -25.40 5.77
N GLY A 734 -14.90 -24.36 5.60
CA GLY A 734 -13.65 -24.17 6.33
C GLY A 734 -13.89 -23.70 7.77
N LEU A 735 -13.25 -24.33 8.75
CA LEU A 735 -13.37 -23.95 10.16
C LEU A 735 -12.86 -22.53 10.43
N GLY A 736 -11.93 -22.02 9.60
CA GLY A 736 -11.41 -20.66 9.68
C GLY A 736 -12.44 -19.56 9.40
N ALA A 737 -13.54 -19.89 8.72
CA ALA A 737 -14.64 -18.97 8.48
C ALA A 737 -15.65 -18.90 9.64
N VAL A 738 -15.51 -19.74 10.66
CA VAL A 738 -16.34 -19.72 11.88
C VAL A 738 -15.86 -18.56 12.76
N LYS A 739 -16.74 -17.59 12.99
CA LYS A 739 -16.42 -16.40 13.78
C LYS A 739 -16.00 -16.77 15.21
N GLY A 740 -14.87 -16.27 15.66
CA GLY A 740 -14.34 -16.54 16.99
C GLY A 740 -13.39 -17.74 17.07
N VAL A 741 -13.08 -18.38 15.94
CA VAL A 741 -12.15 -19.52 15.88
C VAL A 741 -10.83 -19.07 15.22
N GLY A 742 -9.72 -19.13 15.98
CA GLY A 742 -8.42 -18.69 15.51
C GLY A 742 -7.64 -19.78 14.76
N GLN A 743 -6.76 -19.38 13.84
CA GLN A 743 -5.97 -20.28 13.02
C GLN A 743 -5.12 -21.27 13.84
N ASN A 744 -4.50 -20.80 14.93
CA ASN A 744 -3.68 -21.68 15.79
C ASN A 744 -4.50 -22.80 16.42
N ALA A 745 -5.74 -22.50 16.83
CA ALA A 745 -6.66 -23.49 17.40
C ALA A 745 -7.02 -24.56 16.36
N ILE A 746 -7.37 -24.15 15.15
CA ILE A 746 -7.74 -25.07 14.07
C ILE A 746 -6.53 -25.91 13.65
N ASN A 747 -5.38 -25.31 13.48
CA ASN A 747 -4.15 -26.04 13.12
C ASN A 747 -3.82 -27.11 14.15
N HIS A 748 -4.00 -26.81 15.44
CA HIS A 748 -3.82 -27.79 16.52
C HIS A 748 -4.85 -28.93 16.42
N ILE A 749 -6.13 -28.61 16.22
CA ILE A 749 -7.21 -29.58 16.03
C ILE A 749 -6.93 -30.52 14.85
N VAL A 750 -6.62 -29.95 13.70
CA VAL A 750 -6.35 -30.71 12.46
C VAL A 750 -5.09 -31.58 12.59
N SER A 751 -4.02 -31.04 13.19
CA SER A 751 -2.78 -31.79 13.44
C SER A 751 -3.02 -32.99 14.35
N GLU A 752 -3.76 -32.79 15.44
CA GLU A 752 -4.10 -33.85 16.39
C GLU A 752 -4.99 -34.92 15.73
N ARG A 753 -5.99 -34.53 14.97
CA ARG A 753 -6.84 -35.44 14.18
C ARG A 753 -6.03 -36.27 13.18
N ASN A 754 -5.10 -35.64 12.47
CA ASN A 754 -4.29 -36.33 11.46
C ASN A 754 -3.30 -37.33 12.11
N LYS A 755 -2.85 -37.06 13.34
CA LYS A 755 -1.93 -37.90 14.08
C LYS A 755 -2.61 -39.10 14.77
N ASN A 756 -3.76 -38.85 15.40
CA ASN A 756 -4.38 -39.81 16.32
C ASN A 756 -5.80 -40.26 15.87
N GLY A 757 -6.22 -39.89 14.63
CA GLY A 757 -7.50 -40.29 14.05
C GLY A 757 -8.66 -39.37 14.44
N ILE A 758 -9.84 -39.67 13.92
CA ILE A 758 -11.09 -38.92 14.14
C ILE A 758 -11.47 -38.83 15.61
N TYR A 759 -12.12 -37.72 15.97
CA TYR A 759 -12.69 -37.52 17.29
C TYR A 759 -14.04 -38.29 17.39
N LYS A 760 -14.23 -39.00 18.51
CA LYS A 760 -15.42 -39.85 18.73
C LYS A 760 -16.60 -39.08 19.33
N ASN A 761 -16.31 -38.19 20.28
CA ASN A 761 -17.29 -37.39 21.00
C ASN A 761 -16.59 -36.16 21.63
N LEU A 762 -17.35 -35.30 22.31
CA LEU A 762 -16.85 -34.08 22.94
C LEU A 762 -15.81 -34.35 24.04
N PHE A 763 -15.91 -35.43 24.79
CA PHE A 763 -14.95 -35.79 25.86
C PHE A 763 -13.63 -36.28 25.28
N ASP A 764 -13.66 -37.14 24.25
CA ASP A 764 -12.46 -37.59 23.52
C ASP A 764 -11.74 -36.36 22.89
N PHE A 765 -12.50 -35.42 22.32
CA PHE A 765 -11.94 -34.18 21.78
C PHE A 765 -11.24 -33.38 22.88
N CYS A 766 -11.87 -33.10 24.02
CA CYS A 766 -11.30 -32.32 25.11
C CYS A 766 -10.11 -33.03 25.79
N GLU A 767 -10.06 -34.35 25.81
CA GLU A 767 -8.93 -35.13 26.33
C GLU A 767 -7.67 -34.98 25.45
N ARG A 768 -7.85 -34.85 24.13
CA ARG A 768 -6.77 -34.82 23.14
C ARG A 768 -6.26 -33.41 22.83
N ILE A 769 -7.10 -32.39 22.97
CA ILE A 769 -6.80 -31.02 22.60
C ILE A 769 -6.28 -30.19 23.79
N SER A 770 -5.21 -29.40 23.58
CA SER A 770 -4.70 -28.49 24.61
C SER A 770 -5.64 -27.30 24.83
N MET A 771 -6.17 -27.18 26.04
CA MET A 771 -7.07 -26.08 26.44
C MET A 771 -6.39 -24.71 26.53
N ASN A 772 -5.06 -24.67 26.54
CA ASN A 772 -4.28 -23.41 26.44
C ASN A 772 -4.33 -22.81 25.02
N ILE A 773 -4.58 -23.63 24.01
CA ILE A 773 -4.64 -23.24 22.60
C ILE A 773 -6.11 -23.06 22.15
N VAL A 774 -6.98 -23.97 22.59
CA VAL A 774 -8.40 -24.00 22.23
C VAL A 774 -9.23 -23.61 23.46
N ASN A 775 -9.64 -22.36 23.56
CA ASN A 775 -10.41 -21.85 24.69
C ASN A 775 -11.92 -22.16 24.58
N ILE A 776 -12.65 -21.95 25.68
CA ILE A 776 -14.10 -22.19 25.77
C ILE A 776 -14.88 -21.41 24.69
N GLY A 777 -14.53 -20.17 24.37
CA GLY A 777 -15.19 -19.38 23.36
C GLY A 777 -15.04 -19.96 21.95
N THR A 778 -13.88 -20.55 21.65
CA THR A 778 -13.64 -21.29 20.41
C THR A 778 -14.51 -22.56 20.33
N LEU A 779 -14.64 -23.32 21.42
CA LEU A 779 -15.46 -24.52 21.46
C LEU A 779 -16.94 -24.18 21.32
N ASP A 780 -17.42 -23.14 22.01
CA ASP A 780 -18.77 -22.62 21.83
C ASP A 780 -19.07 -22.29 20.37
N ALA A 781 -18.18 -21.54 19.72
CA ALA A 781 -18.36 -21.18 18.33
C ALA A 781 -18.40 -22.42 17.40
N LEU A 782 -17.57 -23.43 17.65
CA LEU A 782 -17.57 -24.68 16.88
C LEU A 782 -18.84 -25.50 17.12
N ILE A 783 -19.35 -25.59 18.37
CA ILE A 783 -20.62 -26.28 18.68
C ILE A 783 -21.79 -25.60 17.96
N PHE A 784 -21.91 -24.27 18.08
CA PHE A 784 -23.02 -23.54 17.48
C PHE A 784 -22.93 -23.45 15.95
N SER A 785 -21.74 -23.51 15.36
CA SER A 785 -21.61 -23.63 13.89
C SER A 785 -22.00 -24.98 13.32
N GLY A 786 -22.21 -26.02 14.16
CA GLY A 786 -22.51 -27.38 13.74
C GLY A 786 -21.26 -28.23 13.47
N ALA A 787 -20.07 -27.77 13.79
CA ALA A 787 -18.83 -28.52 13.53
C ALA A 787 -18.74 -29.84 14.31
N PHE A 788 -19.53 -30.03 15.35
CA PHE A 788 -19.63 -31.26 16.15
C PHE A 788 -20.87 -32.10 15.86
N ASP A 789 -21.69 -31.74 14.86
CA ASP A 789 -22.94 -32.48 14.56
C ASP A 789 -22.68 -33.94 14.16
N SER A 790 -21.49 -34.25 13.65
CA SER A 790 -21.07 -35.63 13.36
C SER A 790 -20.98 -36.54 14.60
N PHE A 791 -21.01 -35.99 15.82
CA PHE A 791 -21.11 -36.76 17.05
C PHE A 791 -22.52 -37.27 17.33
N ASN A 792 -23.51 -36.86 16.54
CA ASN A 792 -24.93 -37.23 16.71
C ASN A 792 -25.54 -36.82 18.06
N GLU A 793 -24.98 -35.78 18.69
CA GLU A 793 -25.47 -35.19 19.94
C GLU A 793 -26.10 -33.82 19.71
N ASN A 794 -27.06 -33.45 20.54
CA ASN A 794 -27.70 -32.14 20.47
C ASN A 794 -26.69 -31.03 20.86
N ARG A 795 -26.66 -29.96 20.10
CA ARG A 795 -25.74 -28.82 20.33
C ARG A 795 -25.89 -28.19 21.71
N LEU A 796 -27.13 -28.07 22.23
CA LEU A 796 -27.38 -27.53 23.56
C LEU A 796 -26.86 -28.49 24.65
N SER A 797 -27.02 -29.79 24.47
CA SER A 797 -26.48 -30.81 25.37
C SER A 797 -24.95 -30.77 25.39
N MET A 798 -24.31 -30.67 24.24
CA MET A 798 -22.84 -30.47 24.14
C MET A 798 -22.41 -29.21 24.83
N LYS A 799 -23.11 -28.08 24.65
CA LYS A 799 -22.84 -26.81 25.33
C LYS A 799 -22.90 -26.94 26.84
N ASN A 800 -23.97 -27.61 27.36
CA ASN A 800 -24.13 -27.81 28.80
C ASN A 800 -23.08 -28.75 29.41
N ALA A 801 -22.57 -29.71 28.62
CA ALA A 801 -21.55 -30.65 29.02
C ALA A 801 -20.10 -30.07 28.87
N LEU A 802 -19.92 -28.91 28.18
CA LEU A 802 -18.63 -28.39 27.76
C LEU A 802 -17.67 -28.18 28.95
N GLU A 803 -18.10 -27.55 30.01
CA GLU A 803 -17.23 -27.28 31.18
C GLU A 803 -16.77 -28.58 31.85
N LYS A 804 -17.66 -29.57 31.92
CA LYS A 804 -17.35 -30.90 32.44
C LYS A 804 -16.34 -31.65 31.55
N ALA A 805 -16.54 -31.57 30.23
CA ALA A 805 -15.67 -32.21 29.25
C ALA A 805 -14.26 -31.57 29.26
N MET A 806 -14.17 -30.23 29.38
CA MET A 806 -12.89 -29.50 29.51
C MET A 806 -12.17 -29.87 30.81
N SER A 807 -12.88 -29.91 31.94
CA SER A 807 -12.31 -30.31 33.24
C SER A 807 -11.80 -31.74 33.22
N TYR A 808 -12.56 -32.66 32.61
CA TYR A 808 -12.13 -34.04 32.41
C TYR A 808 -10.86 -34.14 31.55
N GLY A 809 -10.85 -33.45 30.40
CA GLY A 809 -9.69 -33.39 29.50
C GLY A 809 -8.42 -32.87 30.20
N GLN A 810 -8.57 -31.82 31.00
CA GLN A 810 -7.45 -31.24 31.73
C GLN A 810 -6.90 -32.18 32.83
N GLN A 811 -7.78 -32.89 33.53
CA GLN A 811 -7.38 -33.91 34.49
C GLN A 811 -6.60 -35.04 33.82
N LYS A 812 -7.07 -35.59 32.73
CA LYS A 812 -6.39 -36.64 31.96
C LYS A 812 -5.03 -36.19 31.42
N GLN A 813 -4.92 -34.97 30.88
CA GLN A 813 -3.69 -34.40 30.40
C GLN A 813 -2.66 -34.21 31.54
N ASN A 814 -3.09 -33.71 32.70
CA ASN A 814 -2.26 -33.53 33.87
C ASN A 814 -1.75 -34.90 34.40
N SER A 815 -2.61 -35.92 34.46
CA SER A 815 -2.24 -37.29 34.89
C SER A 815 -1.18 -37.90 33.95
N ARG A 816 -1.31 -37.67 32.63
CA ARG A 816 -0.27 -38.14 31.65
C ARG A 816 1.06 -37.39 31.82
N THR A 817 1.05 -36.11 32.18
CA THR A 817 2.27 -35.30 32.32
C THR A 817 3.02 -35.61 33.63
N THR A 818 2.28 -35.94 34.69
CA THR A 818 2.84 -36.26 36.02
C THR A 818 3.22 -37.73 36.21
N GLY A 819 2.93 -38.60 35.23
CA GLY A 819 3.24 -40.03 35.31
C GLY A 819 2.47 -40.81 36.40
N GLN A 820 1.45 -40.20 37.01
CA GLN A 820 0.57 -40.89 37.95
C GLN A 820 -0.43 -41.79 37.18
N GLN A 821 -0.23 -43.08 37.25
CA GLN A 821 -1.25 -44.05 36.82
C GLN A 821 -2.49 -43.94 37.71
N GLU A 822 -3.65 -43.80 37.13
CA GLU A 822 -4.92 -43.81 37.87
C GLU A 822 -5.13 -45.19 38.51
N LEU A 823 -5.35 -45.23 39.83
CA LEU A 823 -5.60 -46.44 40.63
C LEU A 823 -6.97 -47.07 40.33
N PHE A 824 -7.79 -46.45 39.45
CA PHE A 824 -9.16 -46.93 39.11
C PHE A 824 -9.39 -46.90 37.61
N GLU A 825 -8.80 -47.79 36.84
CA GLU A 825 -9.35 -48.17 35.55
C GLU A 825 -10.48 -49.15 35.73
N ASN A 826 -11.68 -48.70 36.08
CA ASN A 826 -12.86 -49.51 35.88
C ASN A 826 -14.14 -48.66 35.76
N LYS A 827 -14.87 -48.95 34.64
CA LYS A 827 -16.19 -48.48 34.28
C LYS A 827 -16.38 -47.12 33.66
N SER A 828 -16.00 -47.00 32.40
CA SER A 828 -16.51 -45.98 31.47
C SER A 828 -17.62 -46.52 30.52
N GLU A 829 -18.47 -47.40 31.00
CA GLU A 829 -19.60 -47.90 30.16
C GLU A 829 -20.99 -47.41 30.58
N SER A 830 -21.15 -46.38 31.39
CA SER A 830 -22.48 -45.96 31.84
C SER A 830 -22.75 -44.44 31.87
N PHE A 831 -22.22 -43.67 30.92
CA PHE A 831 -22.63 -42.26 30.81
C PHE A 831 -23.40 -41.91 29.52
N SER A 832 -23.90 -42.95 28.79
CA SER A 832 -24.74 -42.73 27.61
C SER A 832 -26.25 -42.71 27.87
N SER A 833 -26.69 -42.65 29.14
CA SER A 833 -28.11 -42.62 29.43
C SER A 833 -28.46 -41.81 30.68
N GLN A 834 -28.38 -40.51 30.56
CA GLN A 834 -29.17 -39.56 31.33
C GLN A 834 -29.44 -38.32 30.48
N SER A 835 -30.29 -38.49 29.48
CA SER A 835 -31.10 -37.44 28.89
C SER A 835 -32.39 -37.32 29.74
N ASN A 836 -32.47 -36.25 30.49
CA ASN A 836 -33.75 -35.64 30.87
C ASN A 836 -33.59 -34.14 30.79
#